data_53e340c8bfee541192e9ded16cacaeb3
#
_entry.id   53e340c8bfee541192e9ded16cacaeb3
#
_cell.length_a   1.000
_cell.length_b   1.000
_cell.length_c   1.000
_cell.angle_alpha   90.00
_cell.angle_beta   90.00
_cell.angle_gamma   90.00
#
_symmetry.space_group_name_H-M   'P 1'
#
loop_
_entity.id
_entity.type
_entity.pdbx_description
1 polymer ?
#
loop_
_entity_poly.entity_id
_entity_poly.type
_entity_poly.pdbx_seq_one_letter_code
_entity_poly.pdbx_strand_id
1 'polypeptide(L)'
;MRAKLAAVVAWVASVTTLSVGVGWLVDHFPAAVALAQVVGLPFPDPPLGSHCSCERGLCPLDSNGRRCSCGCAKRADAQPLQKLDSLIGIGCADGMAGSYPCRDIDLMAFLPHGEMGGGSGNDIWGWTDPLTGREYALVGRSTGTAFVDISNPREPVYLGNLPTQTVSSTWRGIKVFADHAFIVSEAVNHGMQVFDLTQLRGVTSPPVTFTETAHYAGFGSTHTLAMNSRTGFAYAVGTRTCEGGLHVVDVRRPTSPRAAGCFSLDGYTHETQCVIYSGPDSVYRDREICFNSNEDTLTIVDASDKLDQVQLSRTGYGGSAYTHQGWLTEDQRFFLVNDEGDELAFKHPTRTWIWDVSDLDAPVLASQYDGPTPSIDHNLYIRGDLVYESNYRSGLRVLDASEVARGVLREVGFFDIYPADDTPAYNGAWSVFPFFASGSVIVNGIEQGLFVVKPRVTPRGEPAGLTVSIAGPGITASVDTDWSFVVMVDNRGPESLSQTRVIEMPPGPAQLLSARPSQGQCSISSIATCDLGSLAPGSQAFVIVTIRPTAEHDLVSTAIASAKSGDGSSRETSAQTTTRAIRYEPTLALRRPSSDATFWINRNNTIQWSLRGIPGGVRIELSRDDGATWTSVSDEAENVGFYDWTGTGGLTARARIRVTSLTRPALTQTSPAFTIATR
;
A
#
# COMPACT_ATOMS: atom_id res chain seq x y z
N MET A 1 9.03 27.16 43.89
CA MET A 1 8.69 26.21 42.86
C MET A 1 8.53 24.75 43.36
N ARG A 2 9.46 24.23 44.18
CA ARG A 2 9.36 22.83 44.69
C ARG A 2 8.16 22.54 45.62
N ALA A 3 7.70 23.50 46.42
CA ALA A 3 6.57 23.32 47.34
C ALA A 3 5.20 23.30 46.66
N LYS A 4 5.05 23.90 45.46
CA LYS A 4 3.82 23.85 44.66
C LYS A 4 3.69 22.54 43.83
N LEU A 5 4.83 21.90 43.50
CA LEU A 5 4.85 20.62 42.78
C LEU A 5 4.40 19.45 43.69
N ALA A 6 4.78 19.48 44.98
CA ALA A 6 4.40 18.47 45.97
C ALA A 6 2.88 18.47 46.25
N ALA A 7 2.23 19.62 46.19
CA ALA A 7 0.77 19.73 46.41
C ALA A 7 -0.04 19.18 45.25
N VAL A 8 0.47 19.31 44.02
CA VAL A 8 -0.20 18.76 42.78
C VAL A 8 -0.06 17.24 42.75
N VAL A 9 1.09 16.68 43.10
CA VAL A 9 1.31 15.23 43.14
C VAL A 9 0.48 14.58 44.26
N ALA A 10 0.31 15.23 45.43
CA ALA A 10 -0.54 14.71 46.50
C ALA A 10 -2.04 14.74 46.13
N TRP A 11 -2.49 15.71 45.31
CA TRP A 11 -3.87 15.81 44.88
C TRP A 11 -4.21 14.74 43.80
N VAL A 12 -3.29 14.47 42.88
CA VAL A 12 -3.45 13.40 41.87
C VAL A 12 -3.47 12.01 42.54
N ALA A 13 -2.67 11.77 43.54
CA ALA A 13 -2.64 10.50 44.27
C ALA A 13 -3.92 10.24 45.10
N SER A 14 -4.65 11.28 45.52
CA SER A 14 -5.90 11.15 46.28
C SER A 14 -7.12 10.93 45.41
N VAL A 15 -7.05 11.18 44.09
CA VAL A 15 -8.16 10.99 43.16
C VAL A 15 -8.18 9.56 42.53
N THR A 16 -7.09 8.81 42.67
CA THR A 16 -6.97 7.45 42.09
C THR A 16 -7.72 6.36 42.88
N THR A 17 -8.46 6.69 43.93
CA THR A 17 -9.32 5.76 44.66
C THR A 17 -10.81 5.84 44.30
N LEU A 18 -11.20 6.67 43.32
CA LEU A 18 -12.57 6.73 42.80
C LEU A 18 -12.53 6.42 41.30
N SER A 19 -12.88 5.22 40.93
CA SER A 19 -12.90 4.65 39.58
C SER A 19 -14.02 5.21 38.66
N VAL A 20 -14.27 6.52 38.68
CA VAL A 20 -15.19 7.19 37.76
C VAL A 20 -14.62 8.61 37.52
N GLY A 21 -13.96 8.84 36.40
CA GLY A 21 -13.69 10.21 36.01
C GLY A 21 -12.39 10.56 35.28
N VAL A 22 -11.59 9.59 34.84
CA VAL A 22 -10.37 9.93 34.07
C VAL A 22 -10.72 10.40 32.65
N GLY A 23 -11.76 9.84 32.04
CA GLY A 23 -12.24 10.28 30.73
C GLY A 23 -12.73 11.73 30.69
N TRP A 24 -13.38 12.19 31.77
CA TRP A 24 -13.94 13.56 31.82
C TRP A 24 -12.87 14.66 31.93
N LEU A 25 -11.69 14.32 32.49
CA LEU A 25 -10.57 15.26 32.64
C LEU A 25 -9.78 15.47 31.33
N VAL A 26 -9.74 14.48 30.46
CA VAL A 26 -9.02 14.56 29.18
C VAL A 26 -9.76 15.48 28.20
N ASP A 27 -11.09 15.42 28.20
CA ASP A 27 -11.93 16.20 27.26
C ASP A 27 -12.03 17.70 27.60
N HIS A 28 -11.58 18.15 28.79
CA HIS A 28 -11.84 19.51 29.25
C HIS A 28 -10.60 20.34 29.61
N PHE A 29 -9.39 19.78 29.63
CA PHE A 29 -8.17 20.51 29.99
C PHE A 29 -6.96 20.15 29.11
N PRO A 30 -6.67 20.94 28.06
CA PRO A 30 -5.51 20.71 27.17
C PRO A 30 -4.15 20.72 27.87
N ALA A 31 -4.04 21.37 29.03
CA ALA A 31 -2.81 21.43 29.81
C ALA A 31 -2.43 20.09 30.50
N ALA A 32 -3.37 19.16 30.65
CA ALA A 32 -3.12 17.85 31.26
C ALA A 32 -2.40 16.90 30.29
N VAL A 33 -2.65 17.03 29.00
CA VAL A 33 -2.02 16.25 27.94
C VAL A 33 -0.53 16.59 27.80
N ALA A 34 -0.19 17.88 27.87
CA ALA A 34 1.21 18.35 27.81
C ALA A 34 2.05 17.87 29.01
N LEU A 35 1.42 17.61 30.17
CA LEU A 35 2.13 17.15 31.36
C LEU A 35 2.42 15.63 31.33
N ALA A 36 1.56 14.84 30.68
CA ALA A 36 1.74 13.39 30.53
C ALA A 36 2.92 13.07 29.61
N GLN A 37 3.12 13.85 28.55
CA GLN A 37 4.27 13.70 27.62
C GLN A 37 5.63 13.99 28.31
N VAL A 38 5.66 14.88 29.29
CA VAL A 38 6.91 15.24 30.02
C VAL A 38 7.32 14.18 31.05
N VAL A 39 6.39 13.36 31.55
CA VAL A 39 6.65 12.37 32.60
C VAL A 39 6.72 10.92 32.10
N GLY A 40 6.57 10.68 30.78
CA GLY A 40 6.72 9.34 30.18
C GLY A 40 5.71 8.30 30.68
N LEU A 41 4.51 8.72 31.08
CA LEU A 41 3.44 7.79 31.44
C LEU A 41 2.78 7.27 30.16
N PRO A 42 2.53 5.95 30.05
CA PRO A 42 1.83 5.41 28.89
C PRO A 42 0.41 5.99 28.86
N PHE A 43 0.03 6.56 27.72
CA PHE A 43 -1.37 6.86 27.43
C PHE A 43 -2.15 5.56 27.46
N PRO A 44 -3.38 5.54 28.01
CA PRO A 44 -4.30 4.48 27.68
C PRO A 44 -4.52 4.55 26.17
N ASP A 45 -4.31 3.42 25.48
CA ASP A 45 -4.66 3.27 24.05
C ASP A 45 -6.06 3.86 23.83
N PRO A 46 -6.28 4.61 22.74
CA PRO A 46 -7.64 4.93 22.34
C PRO A 46 -8.40 3.59 22.27
N PRO A 47 -9.64 3.51 22.75
CA PRO A 47 -10.36 2.27 22.72
C PRO A 47 -10.39 1.83 21.26
N LEU A 48 -9.71 0.71 20.97
CA LEU A 48 -9.86 0.00 19.69
C LEU A 48 -11.35 -0.09 19.48
N GLY A 49 -11.86 0.63 18.47
CA GLY A 49 -13.27 0.74 18.21
C GLY A 49 -13.86 -0.66 18.15
N SER A 50 -14.51 -1.07 19.23
CA SER A 50 -15.37 -2.23 19.23
C SER A 50 -16.52 -1.88 18.30
N HIS A 51 -16.34 -2.14 17.00
CA HIS A 51 -17.41 -2.09 16.03
C HIS A 51 -18.43 -3.16 16.41
N CYS A 52 -19.40 -2.78 17.23
CA CYS A 52 -20.62 -3.52 17.39
C CYS A 52 -21.42 -3.39 16.10
N SER A 53 -21.32 -4.34 15.20
CA SER A 53 -22.24 -4.48 14.08
C SER A 53 -23.63 -4.83 14.66
N CYS A 54 -24.51 -3.86 14.72
CA CYS A 54 -25.91 -4.07 15.03
C CYS A 54 -26.65 -4.55 13.78
N GLU A 55 -26.62 -5.83 13.45
CA GLU A 55 -27.62 -6.42 12.56
C GLU A 55 -28.92 -6.65 13.32
N ARG A 56 -30.00 -6.03 12.82
CA ARG A 56 -31.40 -6.26 13.26
C ARG A 56 -31.76 -5.92 14.72
N GLY A 57 -31.28 -4.76 15.24
CA GLY A 57 -31.90 -4.20 16.46
C GLY A 57 -31.65 -4.91 17.79
N LEU A 58 -30.74 -5.87 17.85
CA LEU A 58 -30.36 -6.58 19.07
C LEU A 58 -28.88 -6.34 19.37
N CYS A 59 -28.58 -5.56 20.41
CA CYS A 59 -27.24 -5.39 20.93
C CYS A 59 -26.76 -6.69 21.62
N PRO A 60 -25.49 -7.14 21.32
CA PRO A 60 -24.91 -8.27 22.04
C PRO A 60 -24.72 -7.93 23.54
N LEU A 61 -24.72 -8.95 24.38
CA LEU A 61 -24.40 -8.81 25.81
C LEU A 61 -22.88 -8.76 25.99
N ASP A 62 -22.39 -7.91 26.93
CA ASP A 62 -20.98 -7.95 27.34
C ASP A 62 -20.65 -9.25 28.10
N SER A 63 -19.36 -9.44 28.41
CA SER A 63 -18.88 -10.61 29.15
C SER A 63 -19.48 -10.77 30.55
N ASN A 64 -20.23 -9.79 31.02
CA ASN A 64 -20.95 -9.79 32.31
C ASN A 64 -22.47 -9.87 32.16
N GLY A 65 -22.96 -10.18 30.94
CA GLY A 65 -24.41 -10.34 30.70
C GLY A 65 -25.22 -9.04 30.71
N ARG A 66 -24.58 -7.87 30.62
CA ARG A 66 -25.26 -6.58 30.52
C ARG A 66 -25.39 -6.19 29.05
N ARG A 67 -26.55 -5.67 28.65
CA ARG A 67 -26.72 -5.07 27.31
C ARG A 67 -25.85 -3.83 27.22
N CYS A 68 -24.94 -3.82 26.29
CA CYS A 68 -24.20 -2.62 25.95
C CYS A 68 -25.23 -1.52 25.61
N SER A 69 -25.20 -0.41 26.33
CA SER A 69 -25.92 0.78 25.92
C SER A 69 -25.14 1.36 24.71
N CYS A 70 -25.48 0.87 23.51
CA CYS A 70 -25.09 1.55 22.31
C CYS A 70 -25.77 2.92 22.38
N GLY A 71 -25.01 3.97 22.66
CA GLY A 71 -25.37 5.32 22.27
C GLY A 71 -25.43 5.34 20.75
N CYS A 72 -26.49 4.75 20.19
CA CYS A 72 -26.94 5.08 18.87
C CYS A 72 -27.36 6.56 18.98
N ALA A 73 -26.43 7.46 18.75
CA ALA A 73 -26.84 8.72 18.15
C ALA A 73 -27.72 8.26 16.98
N LYS A 74 -29.03 8.42 17.12
CA LYS A 74 -29.92 8.36 15.96
C LYS A 74 -29.21 9.21 14.94
N ARG A 75 -28.77 8.62 13.82
CA ARG A 75 -28.50 9.41 12.63
C ARG A 75 -29.80 10.19 12.40
N ALA A 76 -29.84 11.39 12.96
CA ALA A 76 -30.80 12.38 12.54
C ALA A 76 -30.40 12.63 11.09
N ASP A 77 -31.36 12.39 10.21
CA ASP A 77 -31.31 12.76 8.81
C ASP A 77 -30.32 12.01 7.90
N ALA A 78 -30.33 10.66 7.91
CA ALA A 78 -30.15 9.95 6.67
C ALA A 78 -31.40 10.24 5.81
N GLN A 79 -31.37 11.27 4.99
CA GLN A 79 -32.25 11.35 3.85
C GLN A 79 -32.14 10.01 3.10
N PRO A 80 -33.27 9.38 2.68
CA PRO A 80 -33.17 8.21 1.82
C PRO A 80 -32.26 8.62 0.66
N LEU A 81 -31.20 7.80 0.41
CA LEU A 81 -30.26 8.01 -0.71
C LEU A 81 -31.13 8.30 -1.92
N GLN A 82 -31.16 9.56 -2.37
CA GLN A 82 -31.83 9.93 -3.60
C GLN A 82 -31.26 9.01 -4.66
N LYS A 83 -32.10 8.33 -5.43
CA LYS A 83 -31.65 7.54 -6.57
C LYS A 83 -30.88 8.51 -7.47
N LEU A 84 -29.56 8.40 -7.46
CA LEU A 84 -28.71 9.18 -8.34
C LEU A 84 -28.82 8.59 -9.73
N ASP A 85 -29.07 9.42 -10.72
CA ASP A 85 -29.09 9.03 -12.12
C ASP A 85 -27.71 9.25 -12.73
N SER A 86 -27.32 8.40 -13.69
CA SER A 86 -26.08 8.56 -14.46
C SER A 86 -26.06 9.90 -15.19
N LEU A 87 -24.88 10.53 -15.24
CA LEU A 87 -24.64 11.78 -15.95
C LEU A 87 -23.58 11.59 -17.01
N ILE A 88 -23.69 12.30 -18.14
CA ILE A 88 -22.80 12.15 -19.28
C ILE A 88 -22.42 13.51 -19.87
N GLY A 89 -21.10 13.74 -20.02
CA GLY A 89 -20.55 14.79 -20.87
C GLY A 89 -20.89 16.22 -20.50
N ILE A 90 -20.76 16.59 -19.22
CA ILE A 90 -21.05 17.93 -18.73
C ILE A 90 -19.75 18.70 -18.50
N GLY A 91 -19.49 19.71 -19.34
CA GLY A 91 -18.34 20.60 -19.14
C GLY A 91 -18.46 21.47 -17.91
N CYS A 92 -17.33 21.76 -17.25
CA CYS A 92 -17.27 22.75 -16.18
C CYS A 92 -17.41 24.15 -16.75
N ALA A 93 -18.53 24.81 -16.50
CA ALA A 93 -18.85 26.16 -16.93
C ALA A 93 -19.45 26.95 -15.78
N ASP A 94 -19.04 28.19 -15.63
CA ASP A 94 -19.50 29.09 -14.56
C ASP A 94 -19.37 28.49 -13.15
N GLY A 95 -18.33 27.70 -12.94
CA GLY A 95 -18.04 27.06 -11.66
C GLY A 95 -18.82 25.77 -11.37
N MET A 96 -19.56 25.24 -12.34
CA MET A 96 -20.42 24.08 -12.17
C MET A 96 -20.34 23.10 -13.35
N ALA A 97 -20.43 21.80 -13.04
CA ALA A 97 -20.72 20.73 -14.00
C ALA A 97 -22.01 20.02 -13.57
N GLY A 98 -23.14 20.48 -14.06
CA GLY A 98 -24.46 20.08 -13.56
C GLY A 98 -24.67 20.58 -12.13
N SER A 99 -24.83 19.68 -11.16
CA SER A 99 -24.97 20.00 -9.74
C SER A 99 -23.64 20.01 -8.97
N TYR A 100 -22.51 19.71 -9.62
CA TYR A 100 -21.21 19.56 -9.00
C TYR A 100 -20.35 20.82 -9.17
N PRO A 101 -19.90 21.47 -8.09
CA PRO A 101 -18.94 22.56 -8.16
C PRO A 101 -17.64 22.11 -8.78
N CYS A 102 -17.05 22.94 -9.65
CA CYS A 102 -15.84 22.58 -10.36
C CYS A 102 -15.02 23.80 -10.78
N ARG A 103 -13.74 23.59 -11.06
CA ARG A 103 -12.85 24.51 -11.74
C ARG A 103 -11.85 23.71 -12.59
N ASP A 104 -11.82 23.99 -13.88
CA ASP A 104 -10.89 23.39 -14.86
C ASP A 104 -10.90 21.87 -14.93
N ILE A 105 -12.01 21.23 -14.50
CA ILE A 105 -12.23 19.78 -14.60
C ILE A 105 -13.64 19.51 -15.14
N ASP A 106 -13.73 18.82 -16.28
CA ASP A 106 -14.98 18.44 -16.91
C ASP A 106 -15.47 17.09 -16.40
N LEU A 107 -16.80 16.93 -16.21
CA LEU A 107 -17.42 15.64 -15.97
C LEU A 107 -17.62 14.90 -17.29
N MET A 108 -16.95 13.78 -17.46
CA MET A 108 -17.12 12.91 -18.62
C MET A 108 -18.28 11.96 -18.41
N ALA A 109 -18.35 11.32 -17.26
CA ALA A 109 -19.48 10.49 -16.85
C ALA A 109 -19.52 10.30 -15.33
N PHE A 110 -20.71 9.99 -14.83
CA PHE A 110 -20.96 9.54 -13.46
C PHE A 110 -21.83 8.28 -13.50
N LEU A 111 -21.38 7.21 -12.81
CA LEU A 111 -22.12 5.98 -12.61
C LEU A 111 -22.39 5.76 -11.12
N PRO A 112 -23.64 5.75 -10.68
CA PRO A 112 -24.00 5.44 -9.30
C PRO A 112 -23.63 4.00 -8.91
N HIS A 113 -23.31 3.78 -7.63
CA HIS A 113 -23.07 2.42 -7.12
C HIS A 113 -24.24 1.46 -7.42
N GLY A 114 -25.48 1.97 -7.39
CA GLY A 114 -26.66 1.16 -7.71
C GLY A 114 -26.64 0.53 -9.10
N GLU A 115 -25.99 1.16 -10.07
CA GLU A 115 -25.84 0.64 -11.44
C GLU A 115 -24.65 -0.31 -11.59
N MET A 116 -23.76 -0.33 -10.61
CA MET A 116 -22.58 -1.20 -10.57
C MET A 116 -22.71 -2.36 -9.57
N GLY A 117 -23.95 -2.70 -9.13
CA GLY A 117 -24.21 -3.82 -8.21
C GLY A 117 -24.30 -3.43 -6.74
N GLY A 118 -24.36 -2.12 -6.41
CA GLY A 118 -24.60 -1.59 -5.07
C GLY A 118 -23.39 -1.66 -4.12
N GLY A 119 -23.61 -1.38 -2.85
CA GLY A 119 -22.57 -1.22 -1.82
C GLY A 119 -22.12 0.24 -1.68
N SER A 120 -21.18 0.51 -0.78
CA SER A 120 -20.49 1.79 -0.63
C SER A 120 -19.11 1.74 -1.29
N GLY A 121 -18.65 2.86 -1.85
CA GLY A 121 -17.33 2.98 -2.48
C GLY A 121 -16.18 2.95 -1.48
N ASN A 122 -15.01 2.58 -1.96
CA ASN A 122 -13.74 2.67 -1.27
C ASN A 122 -12.60 2.87 -2.29
N ASP A 123 -11.48 2.13 -2.22
CA ASP A 123 -10.35 2.33 -3.13
C ASP A 123 -10.74 2.13 -4.61
N ILE A 124 -9.96 2.74 -5.49
CA ILE A 124 -10.11 2.65 -6.94
C ILE A 124 -8.74 2.52 -7.59
N TRP A 125 -8.66 1.73 -8.66
CA TRP A 125 -7.46 1.66 -9.48
C TRP A 125 -7.83 1.64 -10.96
N GLY A 126 -6.85 1.85 -11.84
CA GLY A 126 -7.03 1.80 -13.27
C GLY A 126 -6.17 0.71 -13.92
N TRP A 127 -6.61 0.22 -15.07
CA TRP A 127 -5.83 -0.64 -15.94
C TRP A 127 -6.03 -0.21 -17.40
N THR A 128 -4.90 -0.02 -18.11
CA THR A 128 -4.88 0.13 -19.56
C THR A 128 -4.46 -1.20 -20.16
N ASP A 129 -5.33 -1.81 -20.96
CA ASP A 129 -5.00 -3.05 -21.67
C ASP A 129 -3.87 -2.79 -22.66
N PRO A 130 -2.69 -3.39 -22.50
CA PRO A 130 -1.53 -3.09 -23.33
C PRO A 130 -1.72 -3.50 -24.79
N LEU A 131 -2.61 -4.45 -25.09
CA LEU A 131 -2.86 -4.91 -26.46
C LEU A 131 -3.89 -4.05 -27.20
N THR A 132 -4.95 -3.62 -26.51
CA THR A 132 -6.09 -2.96 -27.15
C THR A 132 -6.13 -1.45 -26.90
N GLY A 133 -5.40 -0.96 -25.88
CA GLY A 133 -5.44 0.42 -25.43
C GLY A 133 -6.73 0.81 -24.69
N ARG A 134 -7.61 -0.16 -24.40
CA ARG A 134 -8.80 0.09 -23.61
C ARG A 134 -8.44 0.42 -22.18
N GLU A 135 -9.12 1.38 -21.61
CA GLU A 135 -8.96 1.82 -20.24
C GLU A 135 -10.12 1.32 -19.37
N TYR A 136 -9.79 0.78 -18.21
CA TYR A 136 -10.77 0.19 -17.29
C TYR A 136 -10.62 0.76 -15.89
N ALA A 137 -11.75 1.12 -15.28
CA ALA A 137 -11.83 1.44 -13.87
C ALA A 137 -12.11 0.18 -13.05
N LEU A 138 -11.31 -0.05 -12.02
CA LEU A 138 -11.47 -1.10 -11.03
C LEU A 138 -12.00 -0.44 -9.77
N VAL A 139 -13.32 -0.51 -9.58
CA VAL A 139 -14.04 0.25 -8.55
C VAL A 139 -14.25 -0.63 -7.33
N GLY A 140 -13.53 -0.34 -6.26
CA GLY A 140 -13.69 -1.00 -4.97
C GLY A 140 -15.01 -0.62 -4.32
N ARG A 141 -15.70 -1.61 -3.78
CA ARG A 141 -16.97 -1.44 -3.06
C ARG A 141 -17.01 -2.37 -1.85
N SER A 142 -17.83 -2.06 -0.90
CA SER A 142 -17.96 -2.89 0.31
C SER A 142 -18.31 -4.36 0.00
N THR A 143 -18.96 -4.63 -1.14
CA THR A 143 -19.43 -5.96 -1.56
C THR A 143 -18.51 -6.69 -2.54
N GLY A 144 -17.46 -6.04 -3.05
CA GLY A 144 -16.54 -6.60 -4.05
C GLY A 144 -15.91 -5.51 -4.92
N THR A 145 -15.45 -5.87 -6.12
CA THR A 145 -14.82 -4.96 -7.08
C THR A 145 -15.61 -4.96 -8.37
N ALA A 146 -16.05 -3.79 -8.85
CA ALA A 146 -16.68 -3.62 -10.14
C ALA A 146 -15.62 -3.29 -11.20
N PHE A 147 -15.80 -3.80 -12.41
CA PHE A 147 -14.98 -3.50 -13.58
C PHE A 147 -15.81 -2.70 -14.58
N VAL A 148 -15.31 -1.53 -14.96
CA VAL A 148 -16.00 -0.61 -15.87
C VAL A 148 -15.06 -0.26 -17.01
N ASP A 149 -15.47 -0.53 -18.27
CA ASP A 149 -14.77 -0.05 -19.47
C ASP A 149 -15.05 1.45 -19.62
N ILE A 150 -14.01 2.26 -19.55
CA ILE A 150 -14.05 3.72 -19.69
C ILE A 150 -13.30 4.20 -20.93
N SER A 151 -13.02 3.30 -21.90
CA SER A 151 -12.32 3.62 -23.15
C SER A 151 -13.02 4.73 -23.93
N ASN A 152 -14.36 4.79 -23.87
CA ASN A 152 -15.12 5.98 -24.15
C ASN A 152 -15.53 6.61 -22.81
N PRO A 153 -14.84 7.65 -22.32
CA PRO A 153 -15.09 8.18 -20.98
C PRO A 153 -16.47 8.84 -20.82
N ARG A 154 -17.19 9.08 -21.95
CA ARG A 154 -18.57 9.60 -21.95
C ARG A 154 -19.63 8.48 -21.97
N GLU A 155 -19.25 7.25 -22.24
CA GLU A 155 -20.14 6.09 -22.31
C GLU A 155 -19.53 4.90 -21.60
N PRO A 156 -19.26 5.00 -20.26
CA PRO A 156 -18.69 3.91 -19.51
C PRO A 156 -19.61 2.71 -19.48
N VAL A 157 -19.03 1.51 -19.58
CA VAL A 157 -19.78 0.25 -19.61
C VAL A 157 -19.42 -0.59 -18.39
N TYR A 158 -20.37 -0.81 -17.49
CA TYR A 158 -20.21 -1.74 -16.38
C TYR A 158 -20.13 -3.17 -16.90
N LEU A 159 -18.93 -3.77 -16.82
CA LEU A 159 -18.68 -5.12 -17.35
C LEU A 159 -19.08 -6.22 -16.39
N GLY A 160 -19.02 -5.98 -15.09
CA GLY A 160 -19.36 -6.96 -14.08
C GLY A 160 -18.62 -6.79 -12.76
N ASN A 161 -18.78 -7.78 -11.92
CA ASN A 161 -18.35 -7.76 -10.53
C ASN A 161 -17.55 -9.00 -10.14
N LEU A 162 -16.44 -8.80 -9.42
CA LEU A 162 -15.78 -9.83 -8.62
C LEU A 162 -16.29 -9.68 -7.18
N PRO A 163 -17.09 -10.63 -6.66
CA PRO A 163 -17.56 -10.58 -5.26
C PRO A 163 -16.42 -10.59 -4.25
N THR A 164 -16.65 -10.01 -3.07
CA THR A 164 -15.70 -10.12 -1.95
C THR A 164 -15.50 -11.57 -1.55
N GLN A 165 -14.27 -11.94 -1.18
CA GLN A 165 -13.92 -13.32 -0.81
C GLN A 165 -14.67 -13.83 0.42
N THR A 166 -14.92 -12.95 1.37
CA THR A 166 -15.63 -13.30 2.60
C THR A 166 -16.80 -12.32 2.82
N VAL A 167 -16.87 -11.66 3.95
CA VAL A 167 -17.95 -10.74 4.28
C VAL A 167 -17.70 -9.34 3.72
N SER A 168 -18.73 -8.53 3.62
CA SER A 168 -18.61 -7.12 3.22
C SER A 168 -17.72 -6.35 4.19
N SER A 169 -16.94 -5.40 3.65
CA SER A 169 -16.06 -4.52 4.42
C SER A 169 -16.06 -3.11 3.81
N THR A 170 -15.95 -2.10 4.65
CA THR A 170 -15.78 -0.71 4.22
C THR A 170 -14.43 -0.51 3.53
N TRP A 171 -13.38 -1.18 4.00
CA TRP A 171 -11.99 -0.99 3.55
C TRP A 171 -11.59 -2.09 2.56
N ARG A 172 -11.04 -1.65 1.44
CA ARG A 172 -10.51 -2.49 0.37
C ARG A 172 -9.38 -1.76 -0.34
N GLY A 173 -8.29 -2.45 -0.64
CA GLY A 173 -7.18 -1.93 -1.45
C GLY A 173 -7.07 -2.68 -2.78
N ILE A 174 -6.76 -1.97 -3.87
CA ILE A 174 -6.66 -2.51 -5.23
C ILE A 174 -5.38 -1.99 -5.89
N LYS A 175 -4.54 -2.89 -6.40
CA LYS A 175 -3.38 -2.53 -7.24
C LYS A 175 -3.28 -3.48 -8.43
N VAL A 176 -2.53 -3.08 -9.46
CA VAL A 176 -2.38 -3.85 -10.71
C VAL A 176 -0.90 -4.12 -10.99
N PHE A 177 -0.61 -5.35 -11.41
CA PHE A 177 0.70 -5.74 -11.94
C PHE A 177 0.54 -6.88 -12.96
N ALA A 178 1.28 -6.83 -14.08
CA ALA A 178 1.33 -7.86 -15.10
C ALA A 178 -0.08 -8.36 -15.52
N ASP A 179 -0.96 -7.43 -15.86
CA ASP A 179 -2.35 -7.65 -16.28
C ASP A 179 -3.24 -8.39 -15.25
N HIS A 180 -2.86 -8.33 -13.99
CA HIS A 180 -3.67 -8.89 -12.89
C HIS A 180 -3.98 -7.79 -11.85
N ALA A 181 -5.21 -7.81 -11.36
CA ALA A 181 -5.61 -7.05 -10.19
C ALA A 181 -5.34 -7.86 -8.92
N PHE A 182 -4.76 -7.20 -7.92
CA PHE A 182 -4.53 -7.71 -6.57
C PHE A 182 -5.40 -6.92 -5.62
N ILE A 183 -6.31 -7.62 -4.93
CA ILE A 183 -7.40 -7.01 -4.17
C ILE A 183 -7.39 -7.55 -2.76
N VAL A 184 -7.26 -6.65 -1.78
CA VAL A 184 -7.25 -6.95 -0.35
C VAL A 184 -8.44 -6.30 0.36
N SER A 185 -8.72 -6.70 1.60
CA SER A 185 -9.78 -6.12 2.42
C SER A 185 -9.53 -6.37 3.91
N GLU A 186 -10.08 -5.51 4.76
CA GLU A 186 -10.13 -5.73 6.21
C GLU A 186 -11.13 -6.80 6.64
N ALA A 187 -11.95 -7.31 5.73
CA ALA A 187 -12.84 -8.43 6.04
C ALA A 187 -12.06 -9.63 6.60
N VAL A 188 -12.59 -10.24 7.65
CA VAL A 188 -11.92 -11.36 8.32
C VAL A 188 -11.64 -12.50 7.35
N ASN A 189 -10.38 -12.95 7.30
CA ASN A 189 -9.90 -14.03 6.44
C ASN A 189 -10.11 -13.77 4.94
N HIS A 190 -10.15 -12.51 4.52
CA HIS A 190 -10.27 -12.16 3.11
C HIS A 190 -9.05 -12.57 2.30
N GLY A 191 -7.84 -12.37 2.84
CA GLY A 191 -6.61 -12.58 2.09
C GLY A 191 -6.46 -11.60 0.92
N MET A 192 -5.81 -12.05 -0.14
CA MET A 192 -5.64 -11.29 -1.37
C MET A 192 -6.22 -12.08 -2.56
N GLN A 193 -7.27 -11.55 -3.16
CA GLN A 193 -7.80 -12.04 -4.42
C GLN A 193 -6.90 -11.59 -5.57
N VAL A 194 -6.66 -12.47 -6.53
CA VAL A 194 -5.96 -12.16 -7.78
C VAL A 194 -6.91 -12.38 -8.93
N PHE A 195 -7.06 -11.38 -9.80
CA PHE A 195 -7.94 -11.45 -10.96
C PHE A 195 -7.18 -11.12 -12.24
N ASP A 196 -7.22 -12.03 -13.22
CA ASP A 196 -6.66 -11.83 -14.55
C ASP A 196 -7.54 -10.86 -15.35
N LEU A 197 -7.06 -9.63 -15.51
CA LEU A 197 -7.77 -8.55 -16.20
C LEU A 197 -7.98 -8.80 -17.69
N THR A 198 -7.21 -9.70 -18.30
CA THR A 198 -7.40 -10.06 -19.72
C THR A 198 -8.76 -10.71 -19.98
N GLN A 199 -9.42 -11.24 -18.94
CA GLN A 199 -10.79 -11.77 -19.02
C GLN A 199 -11.81 -10.68 -19.41
N LEU A 200 -11.52 -9.41 -19.13
CA LEU A 200 -12.40 -8.28 -19.49
C LEU A 200 -12.54 -8.13 -21.01
N ARG A 201 -11.53 -8.56 -21.79
CA ARG A 201 -11.56 -8.54 -23.28
C ARG A 201 -12.68 -9.38 -23.87
N GLY A 202 -13.07 -10.45 -23.18
CA GLY A 202 -14.05 -11.42 -23.64
C GLY A 202 -15.50 -11.13 -23.27
N VAL A 203 -15.78 -10.04 -22.57
CA VAL A 203 -17.15 -9.73 -22.11
C VAL A 203 -17.99 -9.18 -23.25
N THR A 204 -18.92 -9.99 -23.76
CA THR A 204 -19.83 -9.63 -24.85
C THR A 204 -21.26 -9.35 -24.43
N SER A 205 -21.64 -9.76 -23.22
CA SER A 205 -22.97 -9.57 -22.63
C SER A 205 -22.89 -9.15 -21.17
N PRO A 206 -22.45 -7.90 -20.90
CA PRO A 206 -22.34 -7.38 -19.54
C PRO A 206 -23.72 -7.12 -18.91
N PRO A 207 -23.84 -7.11 -17.55
CA PRO A 207 -22.76 -7.42 -16.60
C PRO A 207 -22.61 -8.92 -16.33
N VAL A 208 -21.38 -9.34 -16.00
CA VAL A 208 -21.08 -10.73 -15.60
C VAL A 208 -20.58 -10.78 -14.14
N THR A 209 -20.72 -11.93 -13.48
CA THR A 209 -20.07 -12.19 -12.20
C THR A 209 -18.79 -12.97 -12.46
N PHE A 210 -17.66 -12.38 -12.09
CA PHE A 210 -16.35 -12.98 -12.23
C PHE A 210 -15.98 -13.85 -11.04
N THR A 211 -14.98 -14.70 -11.26
CA THR A 211 -14.34 -15.51 -10.22
C THR A 211 -12.85 -15.15 -10.18
N GLU A 212 -12.26 -15.12 -8.98
CA GLU A 212 -10.83 -14.88 -8.85
C GLU A 212 -10.01 -15.94 -9.58
N THR A 213 -8.86 -15.53 -10.11
CA THR A 213 -7.92 -16.41 -10.82
C THR A 213 -7.04 -17.19 -9.86
N ALA A 214 -6.67 -16.55 -8.76
CA ALA A 214 -5.89 -17.13 -7.66
C ALA A 214 -6.20 -16.41 -6.35
N HIS A 215 -5.80 -17.06 -5.24
CA HIS A 215 -5.98 -16.51 -3.90
C HIS A 215 -4.71 -16.70 -3.07
N TYR A 216 -4.34 -15.66 -2.30
CA TYR A 216 -3.27 -15.73 -1.31
C TYR A 216 -3.85 -15.56 0.09
N ALA A 217 -3.72 -16.59 0.92
CA ALA A 217 -4.28 -16.65 2.27
C ALA A 217 -3.23 -16.39 3.38
N GLY A 218 -2.00 -15.93 3.03
CA GLY A 218 -0.89 -15.78 3.96
C GLY A 218 -1.05 -14.69 5.02
N PHE A 219 -2.07 -13.84 4.90
CA PHE A 219 -2.55 -12.92 5.92
C PHE A 219 -4.09 -12.97 5.99
N GLY A 220 -4.69 -12.59 7.10
CA GLY A 220 -6.17 -12.63 7.23
C GLY A 220 -6.83 -11.40 6.63
N SER A 221 -6.99 -10.35 7.44
CA SER A 221 -7.42 -9.02 7.00
C SER A 221 -6.19 -8.17 6.65
N THR A 222 -6.38 -7.19 5.76
CA THR A 222 -5.34 -6.29 5.29
C THR A 222 -5.99 -4.95 5.01
N HIS A 223 -5.39 -3.85 5.52
CA HIS A 223 -5.93 -2.52 5.28
C HIS A 223 -5.77 -2.14 3.81
N THR A 224 -4.53 -2.10 3.33
CA THR A 224 -4.24 -1.78 1.94
C THR A 224 -3.02 -2.52 1.38
N LEU A 225 -2.68 -2.24 0.13
CA LEU A 225 -1.63 -2.91 -0.64
C LEU A 225 -0.85 -1.89 -1.47
N ALA A 226 0.46 -1.83 -1.31
CA ALA A 226 1.33 -1.16 -2.27
C ALA A 226 1.91 -2.17 -3.28
N MET A 227 2.21 -1.71 -4.49
CA MET A 227 2.78 -2.52 -5.56
C MET A 227 4.03 -1.85 -6.12
N ASN A 228 5.19 -2.50 -6.04
CA ASN A 228 6.33 -2.10 -6.83
C ASN A 228 6.36 -2.88 -8.16
N SER A 229 5.83 -2.27 -9.20
CA SER A 229 5.76 -2.90 -10.54
C SER A 229 7.14 -3.16 -11.14
N ARG A 230 8.18 -2.43 -10.73
CA ARG A 230 9.54 -2.66 -11.23
C ARG A 230 10.17 -3.95 -10.70
N THR A 231 9.77 -4.42 -9.52
CA THR A 231 10.33 -5.63 -8.88
C THR A 231 9.36 -6.79 -8.83
N GLY A 232 8.06 -6.53 -8.96
CA GLY A 232 7.00 -7.54 -8.85
C GLY A 232 6.79 -8.03 -7.43
N PHE A 233 6.92 -7.12 -6.44
CA PHE A 233 6.55 -7.36 -5.07
C PHE A 233 5.38 -6.48 -4.65
N ALA A 234 4.45 -7.10 -3.92
CA ALA A 234 3.35 -6.45 -3.25
C ALA A 234 3.66 -6.34 -1.74
N TYR A 235 3.30 -5.21 -1.15
CA TYR A 235 3.49 -4.89 0.26
C TYR A 235 2.13 -4.70 0.89
N ALA A 236 1.64 -5.74 1.57
CA ALA A 236 0.39 -5.69 2.31
C ALA A 236 0.65 -5.08 3.69
N VAL A 237 -0.11 -4.04 4.06
CA VAL A 237 0.04 -3.29 5.31
C VAL A 237 -1.27 -3.27 6.10
N GLY A 238 -1.17 -2.95 7.40
CA GLY A 238 -2.33 -3.06 8.29
C GLY A 238 -2.84 -4.49 8.40
N THR A 239 -1.96 -5.47 8.24
CA THR A 239 -2.32 -6.90 8.33
C THR A 239 -2.28 -7.39 9.77
N ARG A 240 -2.79 -8.60 10.02
CA ARG A 240 -2.60 -9.31 11.30
C ARG A 240 -1.24 -9.97 11.43
N THR A 241 -0.45 -9.99 10.37
CA THR A 241 0.91 -10.51 10.30
C THR A 241 1.90 -9.35 10.38
N CYS A 242 3.17 -9.63 10.61
CA CYS A 242 4.24 -8.63 10.66
C CYS A 242 3.94 -7.44 11.62
N GLU A 243 3.19 -7.67 12.71
CA GLU A 243 2.72 -6.64 13.67
C GLU A 243 1.97 -5.46 12.99
N GLY A 244 1.42 -5.67 11.79
CA GLY A 244 0.76 -4.64 10.98
C GLY A 244 1.66 -3.88 10.00
N GLY A 245 2.97 -4.11 10.04
CA GLY A 245 3.94 -3.53 9.11
C GLY A 245 3.93 -4.22 7.73
N LEU A 246 5.07 -4.23 7.04
CA LEU A 246 5.12 -4.72 5.66
C LEU A 246 5.11 -6.26 5.60
N HIS A 247 4.02 -6.86 5.16
CA HIS A 247 3.97 -8.26 4.73
C HIS A 247 4.26 -8.32 3.23
N VAL A 248 5.43 -8.79 2.86
CA VAL A 248 5.90 -8.77 1.47
C VAL A 248 5.47 -10.04 0.74
N VAL A 249 4.87 -9.88 -0.43
CA VAL A 249 4.42 -10.98 -1.30
C VAL A 249 5.10 -10.89 -2.66
N ASP A 250 5.76 -11.96 -3.09
CA ASP A 250 6.26 -12.12 -4.46
C ASP A 250 5.10 -12.43 -5.40
N VAL A 251 4.79 -11.49 -6.29
CA VAL A 251 3.71 -11.59 -7.28
C VAL A 251 4.21 -11.69 -8.72
N ARG A 252 5.52 -11.95 -8.93
CA ARG A 252 6.09 -12.18 -10.27
C ARG A 252 5.48 -13.38 -10.99
N ARG A 253 4.80 -14.23 -10.25
CA ARG A 253 3.86 -15.23 -10.77
C ARG A 253 2.48 -14.91 -10.22
N PRO A 254 1.69 -14.08 -10.89
CA PRO A 254 0.42 -13.58 -10.36
C PRO A 254 -0.53 -14.68 -9.89
N THR A 255 -0.57 -15.80 -10.60
CA THR A 255 -1.42 -16.95 -10.25
C THR A 255 -0.84 -17.87 -9.16
N SER A 256 0.32 -17.53 -8.60
CA SER A 256 0.97 -18.29 -7.52
C SER A 256 1.77 -17.36 -6.62
N PRO A 257 1.11 -16.38 -5.97
CA PRO A 257 1.76 -15.44 -5.06
C PRO A 257 2.34 -16.17 -3.84
N ARG A 258 3.46 -15.68 -3.31
CA ARG A 258 4.17 -16.31 -2.18
C ARG A 258 4.69 -15.27 -1.20
N ALA A 259 4.68 -15.59 0.09
CA ALA A 259 5.34 -14.78 1.09
C ALA A 259 6.84 -14.62 0.74
N ALA A 260 7.38 -13.42 0.95
CA ALA A 260 8.75 -13.10 0.62
C ALA A 260 9.52 -12.40 1.74
N GLY A 261 8.86 -11.85 2.73
CA GLY A 261 9.50 -11.16 3.84
C GLY A 261 8.52 -10.42 4.73
N CYS A 262 9.07 -9.81 5.76
CA CYS A 262 8.31 -9.14 6.80
C CYS A 262 9.12 -7.99 7.41
N PHE A 263 8.53 -6.81 7.56
CA PHE A 263 9.05 -5.73 8.38
C PHE A 263 8.05 -5.42 9.49
N SER A 264 8.50 -5.41 10.76
CA SER A 264 7.62 -5.27 11.92
C SER A 264 8.20 -4.36 13.02
N LEU A 265 9.30 -3.64 12.74
CA LEU A 265 10.02 -2.89 13.78
C LEU A 265 9.23 -1.67 14.28
N ASP A 266 8.38 -1.10 13.44
CA ASP A 266 7.60 0.10 13.76
C ASP A 266 6.09 -0.17 13.86
N GLY A 267 5.70 -1.42 14.07
CA GLY A 267 4.30 -1.79 14.28
C GLY A 267 3.42 -1.55 13.04
N TYR A 268 2.24 -0.96 13.27
CA TYR A 268 1.23 -0.77 12.23
C TYR A 268 1.67 0.27 11.19
N THR A 269 1.63 -0.12 9.94
CA THR A 269 1.75 0.76 8.77
C THR A 269 0.37 0.89 8.14
N HIS A 270 -0.13 2.12 8.01
CA HIS A 270 -1.43 2.38 7.39
C HIS A 270 -1.33 2.28 5.87
N GLU A 271 -0.41 3.05 5.27
CA GLU A 271 -0.12 3.05 3.83
C GLU A 271 1.40 3.06 3.58
N THR A 272 1.83 2.64 2.40
CA THR A 272 3.24 2.70 1.99
C THR A 272 3.36 2.91 0.49
N GLN A 273 4.42 3.62 0.08
CA GLN A 273 4.89 3.62 -1.31
C GLN A 273 6.28 2.99 -1.37
N CYS A 274 6.44 1.90 -2.13
CA CYS A 274 7.74 1.25 -2.34
C CYS A 274 8.23 1.46 -3.77
N VAL A 275 9.45 1.97 -3.93
CA VAL A 275 10.04 2.34 -5.22
C VAL A 275 11.45 1.80 -5.36
N ILE A 276 11.94 1.66 -6.60
CA ILE A 276 13.38 1.64 -6.84
C ILE A 276 13.86 3.09 -6.79
N TYR A 277 14.61 3.38 -5.75
CA TYR A 277 15.03 4.74 -5.44
C TYR A 277 16.03 5.28 -6.47
N SER A 278 15.73 6.44 -7.00
CA SER A 278 16.57 7.18 -7.95
C SER A 278 16.82 8.64 -7.53
N GLY A 279 16.37 8.98 -6.33
CA GLY A 279 16.41 10.31 -5.76
C GLY A 279 17.82 10.82 -5.40
N PRO A 280 17.90 11.94 -4.66
CA PRO A 280 19.16 12.63 -4.37
C PRO A 280 20.14 11.83 -3.52
N ASP A 281 19.66 11.00 -2.58
CA ASP A 281 20.54 10.22 -1.70
C ASP A 281 21.27 9.11 -2.47
N SER A 282 22.51 9.37 -2.84
CA SER A 282 23.31 8.47 -3.66
C SER A 282 23.65 7.13 -2.98
N VAL A 283 23.56 7.05 -1.65
CA VAL A 283 23.86 5.82 -0.88
C VAL A 283 22.80 4.74 -1.14
N TYR A 284 21.55 5.18 -1.42
CA TYR A 284 20.41 4.29 -1.58
C TYR A 284 19.92 4.17 -3.02
N ARG A 285 20.62 4.73 -4.00
CA ARG A 285 20.26 4.58 -5.42
C ARG A 285 20.19 3.10 -5.82
N ASP A 286 19.22 2.79 -6.67
CA ASP A 286 18.90 1.46 -7.19
C ASP A 286 18.46 0.44 -6.11
N ARG A 287 18.25 0.89 -4.87
CA ARG A 287 17.66 0.08 -3.80
C ARG A 287 16.15 0.20 -3.82
N GLU A 288 15.48 -0.81 -3.30
CA GLU A 288 14.05 -0.77 -3.09
C GLU A 288 13.75 -0.15 -1.72
N ILE A 289 13.18 1.05 -1.75
CA ILE A 289 12.89 1.85 -0.56
C ILE A 289 11.39 1.98 -0.40
N CYS A 290 10.89 1.73 0.81
CA CYS A 290 9.51 1.94 1.21
C CYS A 290 9.38 3.16 2.12
N PHE A 291 8.41 4.02 1.83
CA PHE A 291 8.02 5.20 2.59
C PHE A 291 6.70 4.89 3.27
N ASN A 292 6.74 4.62 4.57
CA ASN A 292 5.61 4.13 5.34
C ASN A 292 4.97 5.28 6.13
N SER A 293 3.66 5.42 5.99
CA SER A 293 2.81 6.26 6.83
C SER A 293 2.30 5.41 8.00
N ASN A 294 2.86 5.65 9.20
CA ASN A 294 2.68 4.78 10.39
C ASN A 294 1.86 5.48 11.48
N GLU A 295 0.71 6.08 11.13
CA GLU A 295 -0.19 6.78 12.06
C GLU A 295 0.44 8.01 12.74
N ASP A 296 1.66 7.91 13.29
CA ASP A 296 2.35 8.97 14.04
C ASP A 296 3.70 9.39 13.41
N THR A 297 4.17 8.69 12.37
CA THR A 297 5.50 8.90 11.79
C THR A 297 5.54 8.65 10.29
N LEU A 298 6.49 9.32 9.63
CA LEU A 298 7.08 8.85 8.38
C LEU A 298 8.23 7.90 8.73
N THR A 299 8.12 6.63 8.31
CA THR A 299 9.16 5.61 8.52
C THR A 299 9.69 5.12 7.19
N ILE A 300 11.01 5.27 6.97
CA ILE A 300 11.66 4.88 5.72
C ILE A 300 12.42 3.57 5.91
N VAL A 301 12.20 2.63 4.97
CA VAL A 301 12.73 1.26 5.07
C VAL A 301 13.44 0.86 3.78
N ASP A 302 14.68 0.41 3.88
CA ASP A 302 15.36 -0.33 2.81
C ASP A 302 14.82 -1.76 2.78
N ALA A 303 13.96 -2.03 1.80
CA ALA A 303 13.33 -3.31 1.55
C ALA A 303 14.03 -4.13 0.45
N SER A 304 15.26 -3.76 0.07
CA SER A 304 16.03 -4.46 -0.98
C SER A 304 16.29 -5.92 -0.63
N ASP A 305 16.56 -6.22 0.64
CA ASP A 305 16.64 -7.59 1.13
C ASP A 305 15.35 -7.96 1.87
N LYS A 306 14.52 -8.78 1.24
CA LYS A 306 13.20 -9.13 1.76
C LYS A 306 13.25 -9.91 3.08
N LEU A 307 14.35 -10.62 3.33
CA LEU A 307 14.57 -11.41 4.56
C LEU A 307 15.21 -10.59 5.69
N ASP A 308 15.72 -9.39 5.40
CA ASP A 308 16.46 -8.57 6.37
C ASP A 308 16.28 -7.07 6.03
N GLN A 309 15.04 -6.61 6.06
CA GLN A 309 14.68 -5.23 5.78
C GLN A 309 15.22 -4.31 6.89
N VAL A 310 15.70 -3.13 6.52
CA VAL A 310 16.38 -2.20 7.41
C VAL A 310 15.60 -0.90 7.52
N GLN A 311 15.21 -0.53 8.74
CA GLN A 311 14.69 0.80 9.01
C GLN A 311 15.82 1.83 8.90
N LEU A 312 15.70 2.77 7.96
CA LEU A 312 16.64 3.86 7.76
C LEU A 312 16.32 5.00 8.74
N SER A 313 15.07 5.41 8.78
CA SER A 313 14.62 6.47 9.67
C SER A 313 13.21 6.21 10.20
N ARG A 314 12.86 6.86 11.31
CA ARG A 314 11.53 6.96 11.91
C ARG A 314 11.35 8.37 12.45
N THR A 315 10.54 9.18 11.81
CA THR A 315 10.46 10.61 12.11
C THR A 315 9.02 11.03 12.34
N GLY A 316 8.73 11.46 13.58
CA GLY A 316 7.46 12.10 13.95
C GLY A 316 7.49 13.60 13.69
N TYR A 317 6.33 14.24 13.71
CA TYR A 317 6.20 15.69 13.49
C TYR A 317 5.13 16.31 14.38
N GLY A 318 5.28 17.61 14.62
CA GLY A 318 4.28 18.36 15.38
C GLY A 318 3.03 18.61 14.53
N GLY A 319 1.86 18.29 15.07
CA GLY A 319 0.59 18.43 14.37
C GLY A 319 0.11 17.13 13.71
N SER A 320 0.82 16.02 13.91
CA SER A 320 0.33 14.70 13.52
C SER A 320 -0.87 14.28 14.38
N ALA A 321 -1.89 13.77 13.73
CA ALA A 321 -3.04 13.11 14.36
C ALA A 321 -3.24 11.70 13.81
N TYR A 322 -3.03 11.49 12.51
CA TYR A 322 -3.07 10.18 11.86
C TYR A 322 -2.33 10.24 10.52
N THR A 323 -1.00 10.03 10.53
CA THR A 323 -0.17 9.99 9.31
C THR A 323 -0.70 8.87 8.41
N HIS A 324 -1.42 9.27 7.36
CA HIS A 324 -2.31 8.37 6.63
C HIS A 324 -1.67 7.79 5.37
N GLN A 325 -1.37 8.65 4.38
CA GLN A 325 -0.91 8.23 3.06
C GLN A 325 0.05 9.30 2.49
N GLY A 326 0.97 8.90 1.63
CA GLY A 326 1.83 9.84 0.95
C GLY A 326 2.35 9.31 -0.38
N TRP A 327 2.90 10.23 -1.19
CA TRP A 327 3.45 9.92 -2.50
C TRP A 327 4.69 10.77 -2.82
N LEU A 328 5.70 10.16 -3.46
CA LEU A 328 6.92 10.83 -3.91
C LEU A 328 6.70 11.70 -5.14
N THR A 329 7.39 12.83 -5.20
CA THR A 329 7.59 13.57 -6.45
C THR A 329 8.37 12.72 -7.47
N GLU A 330 8.26 13.05 -8.77
CA GLU A 330 8.93 12.28 -9.84
C GLU A 330 10.46 12.20 -9.69
N ASP A 331 11.09 13.24 -9.11
CA ASP A 331 12.51 13.27 -8.78
C ASP A 331 12.86 12.55 -7.47
N GLN A 332 11.86 12.03 -6.77
CA GLN A 332 11.95 11.32 -5.49
C GLN A 332 12.67 12.12 -4.39
N ARG A 333 12.60 13.44 -4.47
CA ARG A 333 13.17 14.33 -3.48
C ARG A 333 12.20 14.70 -2.36
N PHE A 334 10.92 14.86 -2.71
CA PHE A 334 9.90 15.22 -1.74
C PHE A 334 8.87 14.10 -1.61
N PHE A 335 8.44 13.85 -0.39
CA PHE A 335 7.33 12.97 -0.08
C PHE A 335 6.19 13.81 0.49
N LEU A 336 5.07 13.86 -0.21
CA LEU A 336 3.88 14.59 0.21
C LEU A 336 2.99 13.65 1.00
N VAL A 337 2.48 14.11 2.16
CA VAL A 337 1.74 13.28 3.11
C VAL A 337 0.43 13.96 3.49
N ASN A 338 -0.63 13.17 3.52
CA ASN A 338 -1.91 13.50 4.13
C ASN A 338 -1.99 12.92 5.56
N ASP A 339 -2.55 13.70 6.51
CA ASP A 339 -2.80 13.30 7.89
C ASP A 339 -4.31 13.35 8.16
N GLU A 340 -4.98 12.21 7.97
CA GLU A 340 -6.45 12.09 7.94
C GLU A 340 -7.18 12.60 9.20
N GLY A 341 -6.44 12.82 10.29
CA GLY A 341 -7.03 13.21 11.57
C GLY A 341 -6.82 14.66 11.98
N ASP A 342 -5.91 15.38 11.33
CA ASP A 342 -5.41 16.66 11.83
C ASP A 342 -6.43 17.82 11.69
N GLU A 343 -7.29 17.85 10.66
CA GLU A 343 -8.39 18.82 10.56
C GLU A 343 -9.41 18.65 11.70
N LEU A 344 -9.69 17.41 12.09
CA LEU A 344 -10.57 17.11 13.22
C LEU A 344 -9.93 17.48 14.55
N ALA A 345 -8.65 17.20 14.72
CA ALA A 345 -7.91 17.41 15.96
C ALA A 345 -7.58 18.90 16.19
N PHE A 346 -7.11 19.61 15.14
CA PHE A 346 -6.53 20.95 15.28
C PHE A 346 -7.39 22.06 14.65
N LYS A 347 -8.46 21.72 13.90
CA LYS A 347 -9.44 22.67 13.34
C LYS A 347 -8.82 23.67 12.33
N HIS A 348 -7.84 23.21 11.57
CA HIS A 348 -7.29 23.95 10.42
C HIS A 348 -7.95 23.49 9.10
N PRO A 349 -7.72 24.18 7.98
CA PRO A 349 -8.11 23.69 6.64
C PRO A 349 -7.37 22.38 6.29
N THR A 350 -7.89 21.67 5.27
CA THR A 350 -7.21 20.56 4.61
C THR A 350 -5.72 20.82 4.46
N ARG A 351 -4.86 19.88 4.88
CA ARG A 351 -3.41 20.10 4.93
C ARG A 351 -2.62 18.99 4.29
N THR A 352 -1.74 19.34 3.35
CA THR A 352 -0.74 18.44 2.79
C THR A 352 0.63 18.76 3.37
N TRP A 353 1.27 17.79 4.02
CA TRP A 353 2.60 17.91 4.59
C TRP A 353 3.67 17.61 3.54
N ILE A 354 4.74 18.43 3.48
CA ILE A 354 5.82 18.32 2.47
C ILE A 354 7.11 17.95 3.18
N TRP A 355 7.57 16.71 2.97
CA TRP A 355 8.83 16.21 3.49
C TRP A 355 9.93 16.30 2.46
N ASP A 356 11.09 16.87 2.78
CA ASP A 356 12.33 16.72 2.03
C ASP A 356 13.00 15.41 2.48
N VAL A 357 13.04 14.43 1.58
CA VAL A 357 13.62 13.10 1.77
C VAL A 357 14.91 12.95 0.99
N SER A 358 15.65 14.05 0.80
CA SER A 358 16.97 14.05 0.15
C SER A 358 18.04 13.27 0.91
N ASP A 359 17.84 13.08 2.22
CA ASP A 359 18.61 12.23 3.13
C ASP A 359 17.61 11.24 3.75
N LEU A 360 17.69 9.97 3.37
CA LEU A 360 16.75 8.95 3.82
C LEU A 360 16.96 8.53 5.28
N ASP A 361 18.15 8.76 5.81
CA ASP A 361 18.47 8.52 7.22
C ASP A 361 17.95 9.64 8.14
N ALA A 362 17.73 10.84 7.58
CA ALA A 362 17.32 12.05 8.32
C ALA A 362 16.32 12.92 7.54
N PRO A 363 15.13 12.42 7.19
CA PRO A 363 14.11 13.17 6.47
C PRO A 363 13.64 14.37 7.31
N VAL A 364 13.34 15.49 6.62
CA VAL A 364 12.96 16.76 7.25
C VAL A 364 11.59 17.20 6.80
N LEU A 365 10.70 17.54 7.73
CA LEU A 365 9.46 18.24 7.40
C LEU A 365 9.81 19.66 6.90
N ALA A 366 9.72 19.86 5.58
CA ALA A 366 10.18 21.09 4.93
C ALA A 366 9.13 22.20 4.94
N SER A 367 7.85 21.85 4.75
CA SER A 367 6.75 22.81 4.62
C SER A 367 5.40 22.11 4.73
N GLN A 368 4.33 22.89 4.61
CA GLN A 368 2.95 22.44 4.48
C GLN A 368 2.20 23.29 3.45
N TYR A 369 1.15 22.72 2.88
CA TYR A 369 0.16 23.44 2.10
C TYR A 369 -1.18 23.37 2.80
N ASP A 370 -1.82 24.52 3.02
CA ASP A 370 -3.19 24.63 3.54
C ASP A 370 -4.15 24.89 2.39
N GLY A 371 -5.06 23.98 2.18
CA GLY A 371 -6.09 24.05 1.15
C GLY A 371 -7.19 25.07 1.47
N PRO A 372 -8.14 25.32 0.53
CA PRO A 372 -9.17 26.34 0.72
C PRO A 372 -10.38 25.86 1.55
N THR A 373 -10.51 24.58 1.87
CA THR A 373 -11.67 24.00 2.56
C THR A 373 -11.27 23.38 3.89
N PRO A 374 -12.21 23.18 4.83
CA PRO A 374 -11.95 22.50 6.09
C PRO A 374 -12.10 20.97 6.00
N SER A 375 -12.31 20.40 4.80
CA SER A 375 -12.55 18.98 4.59
C SER A 375 -11.31 18.16 4.98
N ILE A 376 -11.52 16.94 5.44
CA ILE A 376 -10.44 15.99 5.75
C ILE A 376 -9.71 15.65 4.45
N ASP A 377 -8.38 15.66 4.47
CA ASP A 377 -7.56 15.07 3.40
C ASP A 377 -7.58 13.53 3.48
N HIS A 378 -7.20 12.85 2.39
CA HIS A 378 -7.20 11.39 2.41
C HIS A 378 -6.12 10.80 1.50
N ASN A 379 -6.45 10.45 0.24
CA ASN A 379 -5.50 9.82 -0.66
C ASN A 379 -4.98 10.80 -1.72
N LEU A 380 -3.67 10.82 -1.92
CA LEU A 380 -3.04 11.61 -2.98
C LEU A 380 -2.15 10.75 -3.88
N TYR A 381 -2.07 11.14 -5.15
CA TYR A 381 -1.14 10.57 -6.13
C TYR A 381 -0.51 11.69 -6.95
N ILE A 382 0.77 11.52 -7.31
CA ILE A 382 1.52 12.49 -8.09
C ILE A 382 1.76 11.92 -9.49
N ARG A 383 1.49 12.74 -10.51
CA ARG A 383 1.79 12.46 -11.89
C ARG A 383 2.42 13.68 -12.54
N GLY A 384 3.68 13.54 -12.98
CA GLY A 384 4.46 14.68 -13.41
C GLY A 384 4.59 15.73 -12.29
N ASP A 385 4.20 16.96 -12.59
CA ASP A 385 4.18 18.06 -11.62
C ASP A 385 2.80 18.32 -10.99
N LEU A 386 1.85 17.41 -11.16
CA LEU A 386 0.51 17.54 -10.58
C LEU A 386 0.26 16.54 -9.46
N VAL A 387 -0.30 17.03 -8.36
CA VAL A 387 -0.83 16.23 -7.24
C VAL A 387 -2.33 16.12 -7.39
N TYR A 388 -2.88 14.93 -7.27
CA TYR A 388 -4.31 14.64 -7.31
C TYR A 388 -4.73 14.11 -5.95
N GLU A 389 -5.55 14.88 -5.24
CA GLU A 389 -6.02 14.56 -3.89
C GLU A 389 -7.51 14.25 -3.89
N SER A 390 -7.91 13.18 -3.23
CA SER A 390 -9.30 12.86 -2.92
C SER A 390 -9.57 13.24 -1.47
N ASN A 391 -10.13 14.43 -1.24
CA ASN A 391 -10.25 15.04 0.06
C ASN A 391 -11.70 14.97 0.57
N TYR A 392 -12.19 13.74 0.75
CA TYR A 392 -13.54 13.43 1.24
C TYR A 392 -14.61 14.39 0.69
N ARG A 393 -15.20 15.27 1.53
CA ARG A 393 -16.33 16.14 1.16
C ARG A 393 -15.97 17.24 0.16
N SER A 394 -14.71 17.64 0.08
CA SER A 394 -14.29 18.61 -0.94
C SER A 394 -13.93 17.98 -2.30
N GLY A 395 -14.08 16.65 -2.43
CA GLY A 395 -13.93 15.93 -3.68
C GLY A 395 -12.50 15.83 -4.17
N LEU A 396 -12.32 15.89 -5.50
CA LEU A 396 -11.00 15.88 -6.16
C LEU A 396 -10.40 17.28 -6.15
N ARG A 397 -9.15 17.39 -5.67
CA ARG A 397 -8.31 18.58 -5.78
C ARG A 397 -7.10 18.29 -6.63
N VAL A 398 -6.68 19.22 -7.49
CA VAL A 398 -5.50 19.10 -8.33
C VAL A 398 -4.57 20.27 -8.03
N LEU A 399 -3.36 19.96 -7.58
CA LEU A 399 -2.37 20.95 -7.19
C LEU A 399 -1.17 20.91 -8.16
N ASP A 400 -0.63 22.07 -8.52
CA ASP A 400 0.66 22.24 -9.21
C ASP A 400 1.78 22.22 -8.18
N ALA A 401 2.66 21.21 -8.27
CA ALA A 401 3.82 21.01 -7.41
C ALA A 401 5.14 21.47 -8.07
N SER A 402 5.11 22.20 -9.17
CA SER A 402 6.33 22.65 -9.87
C SER A 402 7.24 23.54 -9.00
N GLU A 403 6.71 24.15 -7.95
CA GLU A 403 7.45 24.95 -6.97
C GLU A 403 7.60 24.26 -5.60
N VAL A 404 7.37 22.96 -5.51
CA VAL A 404 7.44 22.19 -4.24
C VAL A 404 8.78 22.34 -3.52
N ALA A 405 9.88 22.49 -4.26
CA ALA A 405 11.21 22.79 -3.70
C ALA A 405 11.30 24.13 -2.94
N ARG A 406 10.32 25.01 -3.12
CA ARG A 406 10.16 26.26 -2.36
C ARG A 406 9.10 26.12 -1.26
N GLY A 407 8.56 24.93 -1.04
CA GLY A 407 7.44 24.68 -0.14
C GLY A 407 6.12 25.22 -0.63
N VAL A 408 5.90 25.32 -1.95
CA VAL A 408 4.70 25.93 -2.55
C VAL A 408 3.99 24.91 -3.42
N LEU A 409 2.71 24.66 -3.08
CA LEU A 409 1.73 24.00 -3.94
C LEU A 409 0.63 25.02 -4.31
N ARG A 410 0.02 24.85 -5.49
CA ARG A 410 -1.06 25.74 -5.95
C ARG A 410 -2.21 24.93 -6.51
N GLU A 411 -3.42 25.11 -5.99
CA GLU A 411 -4.61 24.50 -6.56
C GLU A 411 -4.89 25.06 -7.97
N VAL A 412 -4.86 24.16 -8.97
CA VAL A 412 -5.08 24.49 -10.38
C VAL A 412 -6.40 23.95 -10.92
N GLY A 413 -7.10 23.12 -10.18
CA GLY A 413 -8.41 22.60 -10.54
C GLY A 413 -9.05 21.83 -9.39
N PHE A 414 -10.37 21.72 -9.41
CA PHE A 414 -11.10 20.86 -8.48
C PHE A 414 -12.42 20.35 -9.09
N PHE A 415 -12.91 19.25 -8.56
CA PHE A 415 -14.22 18.70 -8.85
C PHE A 415 -14.83 18.14 -7.56
N ASP A 416 -15.82 18.87 -7.02
CA ASP A 416 -16.47 18.51 -5.78
C ASP A 416 -17.59 17.47 -6.05
N ILE A 417 -17.40 16.25 -5.56
CA ILE A 417 -18.39 15.17 -5.71
C ILE A 417 -19.41 15.12 -4.57
N TYR A 418 -19.25 15.97 -3.54
CA TYR A 418 -20.13 16.05 -2.37
C TYR A 418 -20.60 17.50 -2.10
N PRO A 419 -21.40 18.10 -2.99
CA PRO A 419 -21.69 19.53 -3.00
C PRO A 419 -22.56 20.03 -1.83
N ALA A 420 -22.86 19.18 -0.84
CA ALA A 420 -23.70 19.56 0.30
C ALA A 420 -22.97 20.48 1.28
N ASP A 421 -21.73 20.17 1.63
CA ASP A 421 -20.85 20.96 2.51
C ASP A 421 -19.42 20.39 2.52
N ASP A 422 -18.47 21.23 2.97
CA ASP A 422 -17.04 20.87 3.12
C ASP A 422 -16.64 20.63 4.59
N THR A 423 -17.58 20.41 5.51
CA THR A 423 -17.24 20.17 6.92
C THR A 423 -16.41 18.89 7.08
N PRO A 424 -15.45 18.85 8.03
CA PRO A 424 -14.58 17.69 8.19
C PRO A 424 -15.36 16.47 8.65
N ALA A 425 -15.57 15.53 7.72
CA ALA A 425 -16.22 14.24 7.95
C ALA A 425 -15.91 13.26 6.83
N TYR A 426 -16.03 11.97 7.13
CA TYR A 426 -15.66 10.84 6.27
C TYR A 426 -16.80 10.49 5.28
N ASN A 427 -17.06 11.39 4.32
CA ASN A 427 -18.04 11.24 3.22
C ASN A 427 -17.43 11.77 1.92
N GLY A 428 -17.96 11.38 0.77
CA GLY A 428 -17.53 11.90 -0.53
C GLY A 428 -16.37 11.10 -1.13
N ALA A 429 -15.30 11.76 -1.56
CA ALA A 429 -14.20 11.13 -2.31
C ALA A 429 -13.30 10.26 -1.43
N TRP A 430 -13.26 8.94 -1.72
CA TRP A 430 -12.34 8.02 -1.04
C TRP A 430 -10.97 7.97 -1.72
N SER A 431 -10.92 7.74 -3.01
CA SER A 431 -9.66 7.55 -3.74
C SER A 431 -9.77 8.01 -5.18
N VAL A 432 -8.62 8.25 -5.81
CA VAL A 432 -8.47 8.76 -7.17
C VAL A 432 -7.41 7.95 -7.92
N PHE A 433 -7.57 7.81 -9.25
CA PHE A 433 -6.53 7.24 -10.13
C PHE A 433 -6.32 8.18 -11.32
N PRO A 434 -5.14 8.86 -11.43
CA PRO A 434 -4.88 9.85 -12.47
C PRO A 434 -3.99 9.37 -13.63
N PHE A 435 -3.62 8.09 -13.71
CA PHE A 435 -2.51 7.62 -14.56
C PHE A 435 -2.92 7.18 -15.97
N PHE A 436 -4.16 7.34 -16.39
CA PHE A 436 -4.57 6.99 -17.75
C PHE A 436 -3.92 7.88 -18.81
N ALA A 437 -3.44 7.28 -19.91
CA ALA A 437 -2.83 8.01 -21.02
C ALA A 437 -3.82 8.94 -21.72
N SER A 438 -5.10 8.60 -21.74
CA SER A 438 -6.15 9.50 -22.22
C SER A 438 -6.21 10.82 -21.42
N GLY A 439 -5.62 10.85 -20.23
CA GLY A 439 -5.73 11.94 -19.26
C GLY A 439 -7.10 11.96 -18.55
N SER A 440 -7.89 10.90 -18.70
CA SER A 440 -9.05 10.69 -17.82
C SER A 440 -8.57 10.44 -16.39
N VAL A 441 -9.31 10.96 -15.43
CA VAL A 441 -9.11 10.71 -14.00
C VAL A 441 -10.36 10.08 -13.47
N ILE A 442 -10.24 9.04 -12.65
CA ILE A 442 -11.39 8.40 -12.01
C ILE A 442 -11.36 8.63 -10.52
N VAL A 443 -12.52 8.92 -9.94
CA VAL A 443 -12.73 9.15 -8.51
C VAL A 443 -13.84 8.22 -8.03
N ASN A 444 -13.62 7.55 -6.90
CA ASN A 444 -14.67 6.75 -6.26
C ASN A 444 -15.23 7.46 -5.04
N GLY A 445 -16.51 7.81 -5.10
CA GLY A 445 -17.24 8.37 -3.98
C GLY A 445 -17.83 7.29 -3.10
N ILE A 446 -17.79 7.48 -1.77
CA ILE A 446 -18.31 6.53 -0.77
C ILE A 446 -19.79 6.24 -1.02
N GLU A 447 -20.59 7.28 -1.13
CA GLU A 447 -22.04 7.20 -1.27
C GLU A 447 -22.49 7.25 -2.73
N GLN A 448 -21.73 7.93 -3.58
CA GLN A 448 -22.16 8.29 -4.94
C GLN A 448 -21.89 7.18 -5.95
N GLY A 449 -20.63 6.88 -6.18
CA GLY A 449 -20.18 5.95 -7.23
C GLY A 449 -18.93 6.41 -7.97
N LEU A 450 -18.79 5.97 -9.20
CA LEU A 450 -17.67 6.25 -10.09
C LEU A 450 -17.88 7.58 -10.81
N PHE A 451 -16.95 8.51 -10.63
CA PHE A 451 -16.81 9.69 -11.48
C PHE A 451 -15.66 9.50 -12.46
N VAL A 452 -15.91 9.70 -13.72
CA VAL A 452 -14.90 9.83 -14.77
C VAL A 452 -14.82 11.30 -15.13
N VAL A 453 -13.68 11.93 -14.83
CA VAL A 453 -13.49 13.37 -15.05
C VAL A 453 -12.29 13.65 -15.95
N LYS A 454 -12.22 14.84 -16.51
CA LYS A 454 -11.13 15.27 -17.41
C LYS A 454 -10.60 16.63 -16.96
N PRO A 455 -9.47 16.67 -16.24
CA PRO A 455 -8.77 17.92 -16.00
C PRO A 455 -8.34 18.61 -17.31
N ARG A 456 -8.45 19.92 -17.37
CA ARG A 456 -7.98 20.76 -18.48
C ARG A 456 -6.49 21.06 -18.38
N VAL A 457 -5.93 20.89 -17.18
CA VAL A 457 -4.50 20.95 -16.93
C VAL A 457 -3.86 19.60 -17.26
N THR A 458 -2.64 19.62 -17.79
CA THR A 458 -1.88 18.41 -18.15
C THR A 458 -0.58 18.33 -17.36
N PRO A 459 -0.22 17.14 -16.84
CA PRO A 459 1.05 16.94 -16.15
C PRO A 459 2.24 17.28 -17.07
N ARG A 460 3.29 17.84 -16.50
CA ARG A 460 4.58 18.12 -17.16
C ARG A 460 5.69 17.30 -16.48
N GLY A 461 6.80 17.13 -17.18
CA GLY A 461 7.95 16.42 -16.62
C GLY A 461 7.88 14.89 -16.66
N GLU A 462 6.81 14.32 -17.19
CA GLU A 462 6.73 12.88 -17.41
C GLU A 462 7.74 12.43 -18.49
N PRO A 463 8.48 11.32 -18.27
CA PRO A 463 9.26 10.71 -19.34
C PRO A 463 8.36 10.37 -20.54
N ALA A 464 8.82 10.62 -21.76
CA ALA A 464 8.04 10.39 -22.97
C ALA A 464 8.62 9.28 -23.85
N GLY A 465 7.76 8.56 -24.58
CA GLY A 465 8.15 7.57 -25.57
C GLY A 465 8.34 6.16 -25.01
N LEU A 466 9.08 5.33 -25.75
CA LEU A 466 9.44 3.97 -25.33
C LEU A 466 10.52 4.03 -24.26
N THR A 467 10.25 3.41 -23.10
CA THR A 467 11.26 3.25 -22.04
C THR A 467 11.41 1.79 -21.67
N VAL A 468 12.57 1.40 -21.16
CA VAL A 468 12.83 0.08 -20.59
C VAL A 468 13.54 0.23 -19.25
N SER A 469 13.21 -0.62 -18.29
CA SER A 469 13.91 -0.69 -17.02
C SER A 469 14.11 -2.14 -16.60
N ILE A 470 15.14 -2.36 -15.77
CA ILE A 470 15.44 -3.67 -15.19
C ILE A 470 15.54 -3.47 -13.67
N ALA A 471 14.83 -4.29 -12.92
CA ALA A 471 14.97 -4.31 -11.47
C ALA A 471 14.82 -5.72 -10.91
N GLY A 472 15.67 -6.06 -9.95
CA GLY A 472 15.64 -7.32 -9.23
C GLY A 472 15.11 -7.15 -7.80
N PRO A 473 14.95 -8.26 -7.07
CA PRO A 473 14.46 -8.23 -5.69
C PRO A 473 15.46 -7.67 -4.69
N GLY A 474 16.65 -7.28 -5.13
CA GLY A 474 17.70 -6.73 -4.29
C GLY A 474 19.01 -6.53 -5.05
N ILE A 475 19.97 -5.93 -4.37
CA ILE A 475 21.30 -5.62 -4.93
C ILE A 475 22.28 -6.81 -4.95
N THR A 476 21.89 -7.93 -4.30
CA THR A 476 22.69 -9.15 -4.24
C THR A 476 21.89 -10.37 -4.67
N ALA A 477 22.55 -11.29 -5.37
CA ALA A 477 22.03 -12.59 -5.75
C ALA A 477 22.88 -13.71 -5.11
N SER A 478 22.27 -14.81 -4.71
CA SER A 478 23.00 -15.96 -4.18
C SER A 478 23.51 -16.84 -5.31
N VAL A 479 24.80 -17.19 -5.29
CA VAL A 479 25.37 -18.18 -6.20
C VAL A 479 24.66 -19.52 -6.03
N ASP A 480 24.44 -20.25 -7.13
CA ASP A 480 23.74 -21.54 -7.21
C ASP A 480 22.24 -21.49 -6.82
N THR A 481 21.65 -20.30 -6.68
CA THR A 481 20.24 -20.11 -6.37
C THR A 481 19.54 -19.35 -7.50
N ASP A 482 18.28 -19.73 -7.82
CA ASP A 482 17.49 -19.04 -8.82
C ASP A 482 17.20 -17.60 -8.38
N TRP A 483 17.50 -16.66 -9.25
CA TRP A 483 17.29 -15.25 -9.04
C TRP A 483 16.48 -14.67 -10.20
N SER A 484 15.36 -14.03 -9.91
CA SER A 484 14.48 -13.48 -10.94
C SER A 484 14.43 -11.95 -10.85
N PHE A 485 14.43 -11.30 -11.99
CA PHE A 485 14.27 -9.87 -12.12
C PHE A 485 13.20 -9.54 -13.17
N VAL A 486 12.70 -8.32 -13.13
CA VAL A 486 11.68 -7.80 -14.02
C VAL A 486 12.33 -6.88 -15.05
N VAL A 487 12.10 -7.15 -16.32
CA VAL A 487 12.30 -6.17 -17.40
C VAL A 487 10.94 -5.58 -17.70
N MET A 488 10.78 -4.29 -17.48
CA MET A 488 9.55 -3.54 -17.74
C MET A 488 9.74 -2.64 -18.96
N VAL A 489 8.80 -2.69 -19.87
CA VAL A 489 8.75 -1.86 -21.07
C VAL A 489 7.51 -0.99 -21.00
N ASP A 490 7.69 0.33 -21.03
CA ASP A 490 6.61 1.30 -20.98
C ASP A 490 6.48 2.03 -22.32
N ASN A 491 5.27 2.20 -22.78
CA ASN A 491 4.92 3.16 -23.81
C ASN A 491 4.35 4.43 -23.18
N ARG A 492 5.20 5.37 -22.87
CA ARG A 492 4.81 6.69 -22.33
C ARG A 492 4.52 7.73 -23.42
N GLY A 493 4.51 7.30 -24.68
CA GLY A 493 4.17 8.15 -25.83
C GLY A 493 2.65 8.19 -26.07
N PRO A 494 2.20 9.15 -26.87
CA PRO A 494 0.78 9.30 -27.21
C PRO A 494 0.29 8.31 -28.30
N GLU A 495 1.20 7.59 -28.95
CA GLU A 495 0.89 6.68 -30.06
C GLU A 495 1.09 5.22 -29.66
N SER A 496 0.28 4.33 -30.23
CA SER A 496 0.51 2.89 -30.08
C SER A 496 1.82 2.48 -30.77
N LEU A 497 2.58 1.66 -30.09
CA LEU A 497 3.76 1.00 -30.62
C LEU A 497 3.39 -0.38 -31.15
N SER A 498 4.05 -0.83 -32.23
CA SER A 498 3.89 -2.15 -32.79
C SER A 498 5.23 -2.86 -32.87
N GLN A 499 5.19 -4.20 -33.06
CA GLN A 499 6.40 -5.00 -33.13
C GLN A 499 7.36 -4.75 -31.96
N THR A 500 6.79 -4.52 -30.77
CA THR A 500 7.57 -4.29 -29.56
C THR A 500 8.35 -5.56 -29.21
N ARG A 501 9.65 -5.42 -29.07
CA ARG A 501 10.57 -6.52 -28.85
C ARG A 501 11.55 -6.19 -27.74
N VAL A 502 11.86 -7.16 -26.90
CA VAL A 502 12.92 -7.08 -25.89
C VAL A 502 13.98 -8.13 -26.18
N ILE A 503 15.22 -7.70 -26.14
CA ILE A 503 16.39 -8.57 -26.10
C ILE A 503 17.02 -8.40 -24.71
N GLU A 504 17.06 -9.47 -23.95
CA GLU A 504 17.74 -9.49 -22.66
C GLU A 504 19.02 -10.29 -22.76
N MET A 505 20.12 -9.64 -22.46
CA MET A 505 21.46 -10.21 -22.39
C MET A 505 21.72 -10.56 -20.91
N PRO A 506 21.57 -11.82 -20.52
CA PRO A 506 21.80 -12.21 -19.15
C PRO A 506 23.27 -11.98 -18.77
N PRO A 507 23.52 -11.63 -17.51
CA PRO A 507 24.88 -11.40 -17.06
C PRO A 507 25.67 -12.70 -17.06
N GLY A 508 26.92 -12.67 -17.49
CA GLY A 508 27.86 -13.77 -17.21
C GLY A 508 28.63 -13.51 -15.93
N PRO A 509 28.94 -14.51 -15.11
CA PRO A 509 28.65 -15.93 -15.26
C PRO A 509 27.32 -16.34 -14.61
N ALA A 510 26.30 -16.51 -15.41
CA ALA A 510 25.00 -17.00 -14.96
C ALA A 510 24.34 -17.87 -16.04
N GLN A 511 23.54 -18.82 -15.62
CA GLN A 511 22.70 -19.62 -16.50
C GLN A 511 21.33 -18.96 -16.65
N LEU A 512 20.89 -18.69 -17.87
CA LEU A 512 19.52 -18.26 -18.17
C LEU A 512 18.58 -19.45 -18.08
N LEU A 513 17.59 -19.39 -17.19
CA LEU A 513 16.66 -20.49 -16.92
C LEU A 513 15.30 -20.28 -17.60
N SER A 514 14.77 -19.06 -17.57
CA SER A 514 13.47 -18.75 -18.18
C SER A 514 13.33 -17.25 -18.46
N ALA A 515 12.49 -16.92 -19.45
CA ALA A 515 11.97 -15.59 -19.68
C ALA A 515 10.45 -15.71 -19.92
N ARG A 516 9.62 -15.02 -19.13
CA ARG A 516 8.17 -15.09 -19.18
C ARG A 516 7.60 -13.70 -19.42
N PRO A 517 7.01 -13.44 -20.57
CA PRO A 517 6.39 -12.15 -20.85
C PRO A 517 4.96 -12.11 -20.27
N SER A 518 4.48 -10.88 -19.96
CA SER A 518 3.07 -10.62 -19.63
C SER A 518 2.17 -10.78 -20.85
N GLN A 519 2.71 -10.50 -22.05
CA GLN A 519 2.03 -10.69 -23.33
C GLN A 519 3.03 -11.16 -24.41
N GLY A 520 2.53 -11.80 -25.46
CA GLY A 520 3.37 -12.31 -26.54
C GLY A 520 4.13 -13.57 -26.15
N GLN A 521 5.37 -13.72 -26.64
CA GLN A 521 6.17 -14.94 -26.41
C GLN A 521 7.66 -14.63 -26.35
N CYS A 522 8.40 -15.47 -25.61
CA CYS A 522 9.86 -15.42 -25.55
C CYS A 522 10.49 -16.69 -26.09
N SER A 523 11.66 -16.55 -26.72
CA SER A 523 12.62 -17.63 -26.99
C SER A 523 13.89 -17.40 -26.17
N ILE A 524 14.46 -18.46 -25.65
CA ILE A 524 15.70 -18.42 -24.87
C ILE A 524 16.80 -19.26 -25.52
N SER A 525 18.01 -18.74 -25.52
CA SER A 525 19.25 -19.40 -25.91
C SER A 525 20.36 -18.89 -24.96
N SER A 526 21.44 -18.32 -25.46
CA SER A 526 22.39 -17.52 -24.66
C SER A 526 21.82 -16.17 -24.25
N ILE A 527 20.75 -15.72 -24.91
CA ILE A 527 19.98 -14.51 -24.62
C ILE A 527 18.50 -14.85 -24.59
N ALA A 528 17.69 -14.01 -23.94
CA ALA A 528 16.24 -14.04 -24.11
C ALA A 528 15.84 -13.05 -25.19
N THR A 529 14.97 -13.49 -26.10
CA THR A 529 14.34 -12.63 -27.11
C THR A 529 12.86 -12.76 -27.00
N CYS A 530 12.18 -11.67 -26.66
CA CYS A 530 10.74 -11.63 -26.43
C CYS A 530 10.07 -10.72 -27.46
N ASP A 531 9.07 -11.25 -28.15
CA ASP A 531 8.16 -10.49 -28.99
C ASP A 531 6.90 -10.18 -28.18
N LEU A 532 6.71 -8.91 -27.83
CA LEU A 532 5.61 -8.43 -26.99
C LEU A 532 4.41 -7.94 -27.82
N GLY A 533 4.54 -7.85 -29.16
CA GLY A 533 3.46 -7.38 -30.04
C GLY A 533 3.24 -5.88 -29.98
N SER A 534 1.98 -5.48 -29.88
CA SER A 534 1.60 -4.07 -29.73
C SER A 534 1.65 -3.62 -28.29
N LEU A 535 1.94 -2.33 -28.09
CA LEU A 535 1.94 -1.68 -26.77
C LEU A 535 1.22 -0.34 -26.89
N ALA A 536 0.03 -0.26 -26.32
CA ALA A 536 -0.82 0.92 -26.38
C ALA A 536 -0.23 2.12 -25.62
N PRO A 537 -0.67 3.36 -25.86
CA PRO A 537 -0.27 4.53 -25.08
C PRO A 537 -0.51 4.33 -23.59
N GLY A 538 0.46 4.73 -22.75
CA GLY A 538 0.37 4.64 -21.30
C GLY A 538 0.34 3.22 -20.74
N SER A 539 0.56 2.19 -21.55
CA SER A 539 0.56 0.81 -21.09
C SER A 539 1.96 0.25 -20.89
N GLN A 540 2.04 -0.85 -20.13
CA GLN A 540 3.26 -1.53 -19.75
C GLN A 540 3.22 -3.00 -20.15
N ALA A 541 4.36 -3.55 -20.52
CA ALA A 541 4.57 -4.97 -20.66
C ALA A 541 5.80 -5.41 -19.84
N PHE A 542 5.77 -6.63 -19.35
CA PHE A 542 6.77 -7.17 -18.45
C PHE A 542 7.37 -8.46 -18.98
N VAL A 543 8.67 -8.67 -18.72
CA VAL A 543 9.33 -9.95 -18.89
C VAL A 543 9.99 -10.33 -17.58
N ILE A 544 9.55 -11.42 -16.96
CA ILE A 544 10.19 -11.99 -15.77
C ILE A 544 11.31 -12.91 -16.24
N VAL A 545 12.55 -12.51 -16.01
CA VAL A 545 13.75 -13.26 -16.36
C VAL A 545 14.28 -13.96 -15.12
N THR A 546 14.55 -15.28 -15.24
CA THR A 546 15.16 -16.06 -14.17
C THR A 546 16.52 -16.57 -14.61
N ILE A 547 17.51 -16.28 -13.80
CA ILE A 547 18.90 -16.75 -13.96
C ILE A 547 19.35 -17.52 -12.73
N ARG A 548 20.45 -18.29 -12.88
CA ARG A 548 21.18 -18.89 -11.76
C ARG A 548 22.65 -18.46 -11.88
N PRO A 549 23.13 -17.58 -10.97
CA PRO A 549 24.54 -17.23 -10.90
C PRO A 549 25.41 -18.46 -10.63
N THR A 550 26.52 -18.62 -11.34
CA THR A 550 27.41 -19.80 -11.22
C THR A 550 28.72 -19.49 -10.51
N ALA A 551 29.03 -18.21 -10.33
CA ALA A 551 30.22 -17.73 -9.64
C ALA A 551 29.97 -16.38 -8.98
N GLU A 552 30.79 -16.02 -8.00
CA GLU A 552 30.81 -14.68 -7.42
C GLU A 552 31.32 -13.66 -8.43
N HIS A 553 30.47 -12.73 -8.80
CA HIS A 553 30.78 -11.71 -9.80
C HIS A 553 29.75 -10.58 -9.75
N ASP A 554 30.10 -9.42 -10.32
CA ASP A 554 29.12 -8.39 -10.62
C ASP A 554 28.37 -8.77 -11.90
N LEU A 555 27.10 -9.10 -11.73
CA LEU A 555 26.21 -9.50 -12.79
C LEU A 555 25.62 -8.25 -13.45
N VAL A 556 26.03 -7.97 -14.68
CA VAL A 556 25.52 -6.83 -15.47
C VAL A 556 24.46 -7.36 -16.45
N SER A 557 23.19 -7.19 -16.13
CA SER A 557 22.08 -7.46 -17.04
C SER A 557 21.82 -6.28 -17.95
N THR A 558 21.56 -6.52 -19.23
CA THR A 558 21.26 -5.48 -20.23
C THR A 558 20.00 -5.87 -21.01
N ALA A 559 18.98 -5.01 -20.96
CA ALA A 559 17.79 -5.14 -21.80
C ALA A 559 17.77 -4.06 -22.87
N ILE A 560 17.47 -4.44 -24.11
CA ILE A 560 17.23 -3.55 -25.23
C ILE A 560 15.78 -3.74 -25.67
N ALA A 561 15.00 -2.67 -25.60
CA ALA A 561 13.64 -2.64 -26.11
C ALA A 561 13.60 -1.88 -27.45
N SER A 562 12.92 -2.46 -28.44
CA SER A 562 12.69 -1.83 -29.75
C SER A 562 11.23 -1.95 -30.14
N ALA A 563 10.73 -0.94 -30.87
CA ALA A 563 9.34 -0.93 -31.36
C ALA A 563 9.23 -0.06 -32.62
N LYS A 564 8.08 -0.14 -33.31
CA LYS A 564 7.74 0.78 -34.41
C LYS A 564 6.58 1.68 -34.01
N SER A 565 6.74 2.98 -34.25
CA SER A 565 5.65 3.97 -34.17
C SER A 565 4.68 3.86 -35.34
N GLY A 566 3.52 4.51 -35.24
CA GLY A 566 2.50 4.52 -36.29
C GLY A 566 2.96 5.08 -37.63
N ASP A 567 3.97 5.96 -37.64
CA ASP A 567 4.62 6.49 -38.84
C ASP A 567 5.66 5.54 -39.47
N GLY A 568 5.86 4.35 -38.89
CA GLY A 568 6.83 3.35 -39.33
C GLY A 568 8.26 3.59 -38.82
N SER A 569 8.53 4.68 -38.08
CA SER A 569 9.84 4.93 -37.49
C SER A 569 10.17 3.90 -36.42
N SER A 570 11.44 3.51 -36.31
CA SER A 570 11.92 2.62 -35.26
C SER A 570 12.29 3.43 -34.02
N ARG A 571 11.89 2.91 -32.87
CA ARG A 571 12.28 3.38 -31.54
C ARG A 571 13.12 2.30 -30.89
N GLU A 572 14.17 2.70 -30.21
CA GLU A 572 15.03 1.80 -29.44
C GLU A 572 15.51 2.48 -28.16
N THR A 573 15.54 1.73 -27.09
CA THR A 573 16.02 2.16 -25.79
C THR A 573 16.67 0.99 -25.08
N SER A 574 17.56 1.26 -24.12
CA SER A 574 18.22 0.22 -23.34
C SER A 574 18.32 0.60 -21.87
N ALA A 575 18.39 -0.42 -21.03
CA ALA A 575 18.67 -0.29 -19.62
C ALA A 575 19.70 -1.33 -19.19
N GLN A 576 20.46 -0.98 -18.15
CA GLN A 576 21.38 -1.87 -17.47
C GLN A 576 21.11 -1.86 -15.98
N THR A 577 21.30 -3.01 -15.34
CA THR A 577 21.38 -3.11 -13.88
C THR A 577 22.57 -3.98 -13.49
N THR A 578 23.16 -3.70 -12.34
CA THR A 578 24.23 -4.49 -11.77
C THR A 578 23.80 -5.11 -10.46
N THR A 579 23.93 -6.42 -10.35
CA THR A 579 23.63 -7.18 -9.12
C THR A 579 24.88 -7.96 -8.72
N ARG A 580 25.28 -7.87 -7.46
CA ARG A 580 26.42 -8.63 -6.95
C ARG A 580 26.01 -10.08 -6.68
N ALA A 581 26.57 -11.04 -7.40
CA ALA A 581 26.46 -12.46 -7.04
C ALA A 581 27.48 -12.78 -5.94
N ILE A 582 27.00 -13.33 -4.84
CA ILE A 582 27.82 -13.74 -3.70
C ILE A 582 27.47 -15.16 -3.26
N ARG A 583 28.46 -15.85 -2.73
CA ARG A 583 28.25 -17.13 -2.06
C ARG A 583 28.07 -16.86 -0.58
N TYR A 584 26.83 -16.89 -0.14
CA TYR A 584 26.57 -16.74 1.29
C TYR A 584 27.15 -17.93 2.07
N GLU A 585 27.97 -17.64 3.06
CA GLU A 585 28.23 -18.63 4.09
C GLU A 585 26.93 -18.97 4.81
N PRO A 586 26.69 -20.24 5.11
CA PRO A 586 25.48 -20.64 5.82
C PRO A 586 25.35 -19.92 7.17
N THR A 587 24.36 -19.06 7.28
CA THR A 587 24.10 -18.27 8.49
C THR A 587 22.63 -18.31 8.85
N LEU A 588 22.36 -18.31 10.16
CA LEU A 588 21.03 -18.11 10.72
C LEU A 588 21.12 -17.01 11.77
N ALA A 589 20.34 -15.97 11.61
CA ALA A 589 20.18 -14.92 12.59
C ALA A 589 18.72 -14.81 13.02
N LEU A 590 18.46 -14.88 14.32
CA LEU A 590 17.13 -14.64 14.89
C LEU A 590 17.01 -13.15 15.22
N ARG A 591 16.02 -12.47 14.63
CA ARG A 591 15.81 -11.02 14.72
C ARG A 591 14.78 -10.66 15.78
N ARG A 592 13.71 -11.46 15.90
CA ARG A 592 12.63 -11.24 16.85
C ARG A 592 12.19 -12.59 17.46
N PRO A 593 11.91 -12.65 18.78
CA PRO A 593 11.79 -11.55 19.75
C PRO A 593 13.13 -10.98 20.23
N SER A 594 13.13 -9.67 20.54
CA SER A 594 14.20 -8.96 21.28
C SER A 594 14.04 -9.15 22.81
N SER A 595 15.00 -8.68 23.59
CA SER A 595 14.97 -8.82 25.06
C SER A 595 13.85 -8.04 25.75
N ASP A 596 13.37 -6.98 25.14
CA ASP A 596 12.28 -6.10 25.58
C ASP A 596 10.92 -6.50 24.98
N ALA A 597 10.88 -7.50 24.10
CA ALA A 597 9.64 -7.93 23.46
C ALA A 597 8.64 -8.49 24.47
N THR A 598 7.37 -8.17 24.24
CA THR A 598 6.24 -8.84 24.90
C THR A 598 5.36 -9.50 23.84
N PHE A 599 5.22 -10.82 23.92
CA PHE A 599 4.29 -11.59 23.11
C PHE A 599 2.98 -11.77 23.87
N TRP A 600 1.87 -11.65 23.17
CA TRP A 600 0.55 -11.60 23.77
C TRP A 600 -0.22 -12.90 23.54
N ILE A 601 -0.81 -13.45 24.61
CA ILE A 601 -1.71 -14.61 24.51
C ILE A 601 -2.96 -14.24 23.70
N ASN A 602 -3.40 -15.17 22.84
CA ASN A 602 -4.52 -15.03 21.91
C ASN A 602 -4.36 -13.92 20.86
N ARG A 603 -3.11 -13.54 20.58
CA ARG A 603 -2.76 -12.62 19.49
C ARG A 603 -1.68 -13.21 18.63
N ASN A 604 -1.59 -12.77 17.38
CA ASN A 604 -0.46 -13.07 16.54
C ASN A 604 0.76 -12.30 17.04
N ASN A 605 1.88 -13.00 17.11
CA ASN A 605 3.17 -12.47 17.48
C ASN A 605 4.17 -12.92 16.42
N THR A 606 4.88 -11.99 15.83
CA THR A 606 5.79 -12.30 14.73
C THR A 606 7.16 -12.74 15.25
N ILE A 607 7.59 -13.94 14.85
CA ILE A 607 8.94 -14.45 15.04
C ILE A 607 9.70 -14.18 13.73
N GLN A 608 10.87 -13.54 13.79
CA GLN A 608 11.63 -13.19 12.58
C GLN A 608 13.05 -13.72 12.61
N TRP A 609 13.52 -14.20 11.47
CA TRP A 609 14.88 -14.68 11.26
C TRP A 609 15.37 -14.38 9.84
N SER A 610 16.68 -14.50 9.62
CA SER A 610 17.26 -14.61 8.28
C SER A 610 18.10 -15.89 8.22
N LEU A 611 17.74 -16.81 7.31
CA LEU A 611 18.52 -18.02 7.00
C LEU A 611 19.07 -17.89 5.59
N ARG A 612 20.38 -17.82 5.45
CA ARG A 612 21.07 -17.60 4.17
C ARG A 612 22.07 -18.69 3.86
N GLY A 613 22.42 -18.83 2.59
CA GLY A 613 23.48 -19.73 2.11
C GLY A 613 23.12 -21.23 2.10
N ILE A 614 21.91 -21.60 2.48
CA ILE A 614 21.40 -22.97 2.40
C ILE A 614 19.89 -22.97 2.07
N PRO A 615 19.43 -23.98 1.32
CA PRO A 615 17.99 -24.15 1.07
C PRO A 615 17.27 -24.79 2.27
N GLY A 616 15.95 -24.79 2.24
CA GLY A 616 15.08 -25.47 3.19
C GLY A 616 14.48 -24.56 4.25
N GLY A 617 13.56 -25.12 5.02
CA GLY A 617 12.84 -24.45 6.09
C GLY A 617 13.55 -24.49 7.43
N VAL A 618 12.83 -24.04 8.46
CA VAL A 618 13.29 -24.02 9.84
C VAL A 618 12.29 -24.71 10.77
N ARG A 619 12.79 -25.28 11.87
CA ARG A 619 11.99 -25.64 13.03
C ARG A 619 11.97 -24.47 14.01
N ILE A 620 10.83 -24.21 14.62
CA ILE A 620 10.64 -23.16 15.62
C ILE A 620 10.14 -23.80 16.91
N GLU A 621 10.82 -23.52 18.01
CA GLU A 621 10.51 -24.06 19.32
C GLU A 621 10.44 -22.93 20.36
N LEU A 622 9.57 -23.11 21.36
CA LEU A 622 9.35 -22.17 22.47
C LEU A 622 9.74 -22.84 23.79
N SER A 623 10.52 -22.14 24.57
CA SER A 623 10.74 -22.40 26.00
C SER A 623 10.03 -21.34 26.84
N ARG A 624 9.47 -21.72 28.00
CA ARG A 624 8.89 -20.81 29.00
C ARG A 624 9.67 -20.76 30.30
N ASP A 625 10.74 -21.53 30.40
CA ASP A 625 11.54 -21.78 31.60
C ASP A 625 13.03 -21.49 31.38
N ASP A 626 13.30 -20.44 30.56
CA ASP A 626 14.65 -19.96 30.25
C ASP A 626 15.53 -20.97 29.47
N GLY A 627 14.91 -21.86 28.69
CA GLY A 627 15.60 -22.84 27.87
C GLY A 627 15.74 -24.23 28.50
N ALA A 628 15.14 -24.46 29.69
CA ALA A 628 15.21 -25.75 30.34
C ALA A 628 14.37 -26.81 29.62
N THR A 629 13.17 -26.44 29.14
CA THR A 629 12.33 -27.31 28.32
C THR A 629 11.86 -26.60 27.05
N TRP A 630 11.59 -27.36 25.99
CA TRP A 630 11.19 -26.84 24.69
C TRP A 630 9.94 -27.53 24.17
N THR A 631 9.05 -26.75 23.58
CA THR A 631 7.83 -27.22 22.92
C THR A 631 7.82 -26.72 21.47
N SER A 632 7.37 -27.56 20.54
CA SER A 632 7.29 -27.16 19.13
C SER A 632 6.24 -26.05 18.92
N VAL A 633 6.59 -25.03 18.18
CA VAL A 633 5.72 -24.01 17.60
C VAL A 633 5.43 -24.38 16.14
N SER A 634 6.46 -24.77 15.39
CA SER A 634 6.36 -25.31 14.04
C SER A 634 7.51 -26.28 13.81
N ASP A 635 7.18 -27.50 13.38
CA ASP A 635 8.21 -28.50 13.03
C ASP A 635 8.87 -28.18 11.69
N GLU A 636 8.15 -27.48 10.80
CA GLU A 636 8.63 -27.07 9.49
C GLU A 636 7.95 -25.74 9.08
N ALA A 637 8.68 -24.64 9.15
CA ALA A 637 8.27 -23.34 8.63
C ALA A 637 9.08 -23.02 7.37
N GLU A 638 8.44 -22.46 6.34
CA GLU A 638 9.14 -22.01 5.14
C GLU A 638 10.17 -20.93 5.48
N ASN A 639 11.28 -20.86 4.74
CA ASN A 639 12.30 -19.83 4.92
C ASN A 639 11.91 -18.54 4.19
N VAL A 640 10.86 -17.92 4.68
CA VAL A 640 10.35 -16.60 4.23
C VAL A 640 10.71 -15.46 5.19
N GLY A 641 11.54 -15.77 6.21
CA GLY A 641 12.06 -14.79 7.16
C GLY A 641 11.17 -14.51 8.36
N PHE A 642 9.96 -15.05 8.42
CA PHE A 642 9.05 -14.85 9.55
C PHE A 642 8.05 -15.99 9.74
N TYR A 643 7.48 -16.03 10.94
CA TYR A 643 6.36 -16.89 11.31
C TYR A 643 5.49 -16.17 12.33
N ASP A 644 4.19 -16.09 12.05
CA ASP A 644 3.22 -15.49 12.97
C ASP A 644 2.64 -16.57 13.87
N TRP A 645 3.01 -16.50 15.14
CA TRP A 645 2.57 -17.42 16.17
C TRP A 645 1.41 -16.83 16.98
N THR A 646 0.26 -17.48 16.98
CA THR A 646 -0.83 -17.12 17.90
C THR A 646 -0.44 -17.56 19.30
N GLY A 647 -0.22 -16.61 20.19
CA GLY A 647 0.20 -16.86 21.56
C GLY A 647 -0.76 -17.79 22.32
N THR A 648 -0.26 -18.91 22.82
CA THR A 648 -1.03 -19.89 23.63
C THR A 648 -0.24 -20.29 24.85
N GLY A 649 -0.89 -20.87 25.86
CA GLY A 649 -0.27 -21.47 27.04
C GLY A 649 0.02 -20.50 28.19
N GLY A 650 0.97 -20.84 29.07
CA GLY A 650 1.24 -20.11 30.31
C GLY A 650 2.02 -18.82 30.13
N LEU A 651 1.81 -17.86 31.06
CA LEU A 651 2.53 -16.60 31.14
C LEU A 651 3.94 -16.79 31.72
N THR A 652 4.89 -16.00 31.26
CA THR A 652 6.27 -16.03 31.77
C THR A 652 7.03 -14.75 31.35
N ALA A 653 7.99 -14.33 32.18
CA ALA A 653 8.96 -13.30 31.84
C ALA A 653 10.31 -13.88 31.34
N ARG A 654 10.38 -15.21 31.14
CA ARG A 654 11.60 -15.94 30.77
C ARG A 654 11.38 -16.84 29.57
N ALA A 655 10.53 -16.40 28.63
CA ALA A 655 10.34 -17.13 27.38
C ALA A 655 11.59 -17.03 26.50
N ARG A 656 11.85 -18.07 25.70
CA ARG A 656 12.84 -18.04 24.61
C ARG A 656 12.27 -18.72 23.37
N ILE A 657 12.64 -18.21 22.21
CA ILE A 657 12.41 -18.87 20.92
C ILE A 657 13.73 -19.46 20.45
N ARG A 658 13.68 -20.69 19.93
CA ARG A 658 14.78 -21.32 19.22
C ARG A 658 14.38 -21.62 17.79
N VAL A 659 15.22 -21.19 16.84
CA VAL A 659 15.05 -21.45 15.41
C VAL A 659 16.23 -22.34 14.97
N THR A 660 15.93 -23.44 14.28
CA THR A 660 16.91 -24.42 13.82
C THR A 660 16.69 -24.72 12.33
N SER A 661 17.74 -24.62 11.51
CA SER A 661 17.67 -25.01 10.11
C SER A 661 17.40 -26.53 9.96
N LEU A 662 16.43 -26.90 9.13
CA LEU A 662 16.09 -28.31 8.87
C LEU A 662 17.17 -29.02 8.04
N THR A 663 17.79 -28.30 7.11
CA THR A 663 18.85 -28.85 6.23
C THR A 663 20.19 -28.92 6.91
N ARG A 664 20.50 -28.02 7.86
CA ARG A 664 21.75 -27.96 8.60
C ARG A 664 21.49 -27.69 10.09
N PRO A 665 21.11 -28.72 10.89
CA PRO A 665 20.69 -28.52 12.29
C PRO A 665 21.74 -27.90 13.21
N ALA A 666 23.03 -27.92 12.82
CA ALA A 666 24.07 -27.19 13.53
C ALA A 666 23.88 -25.67 13.50
N LEU A 667 23.14 -25.14 12.51
CA LEU A 667 22.70 -23.77 12.49
C LEU A 667 21.40 -23.64 13.31
N THR A 668 21.59 -23.24 14.55
CA THR A 668 20.52 -22.97 15.50
C THR A 668 20.78 -21.65 16.21
N GLN A 669 19.72 -20.89 16.47
CA GLN A 669 19.78 -19.64 17.21
C GLN A 669 18.68 -19.61 18.26
N THR A 670 19.00 -19.04 19.42
CA THR A 670 18.06 -18.86 20.52
C THR A 670 17.96 -17.37 20.84
N SER A 671 16.74 -16.87 21.01
CA SER A 671 16.50 -15.48 21.37
C SER A 671 17.02 -15.14 22.77
N PRO A 672 17.24 -13.85 23.08
CA PRO A 672 17.25 -13.40 24.48
C PRO A 672 15.92 -13.79 25.17
N ALA A 673 15.90 -13.70 26.50
CA ALA A 673 14.67 -13.92 27.26
C ALA A 673 13.69 -12.74 26.99
N PHE A 674 12.40 -13.06 26.82
CA PHE A 674 11.34 -12.11 26.59
C PHE A 674 10.08 -12.46 27.40
N THR A 675 9.07 -11.60 27.38
CA THR A 675 7.85 -11.77 28.16
C THR A 675 6.71 -12.35 27.33
N ILE A 676 5.94 -13.28 27.90
CA ILE A 676 4.62 -13.69 27.41
C ILE A 676 3.59 -13.26 28.45
N ALA A 677 2.62 -12.42 28.04
CA ALA A 677 1.64 -11.79 28.92
C ALA A 677 0.20 -11.87 28.33
N THR A 678 -0.77 -11.52 29.14
CA THR A 678 -2.13 -11.13 28.70
C THR A 678 -2.22 -9.62 28.66
N ARG A 679 -2.91 -9.09 27.66
CA ARG A 679 -3.21 -7.64 27.57
C ARG A 679 -4.31 -7.27 28.55
#